data_9647011cd794258d55d3e99dfb84fb8c
#
_entry.id   9647011cd794258d55d3e99dfb84fb8c
#
_cell.length_a   1.000
_cell.length_b   1.000
_cell.length_c   1.000
_cell.angle_alpha   90.00
_cell.angle_beta   90.00
_cell.angle_gamma   90.00
#
_symmetry.space_group_name_H-M   'P 1'
#
loop_
_entity.id
_entity.type
_entity.pdbx_description
1 polymer ?
#
loop_
_entity_poly.entity_id
_entity_poly.type
_entity_poly.pdbx_seq_one_letter_code
_entity_poly.pdbx_strand_id
1 'polypeptide(L)'
;METLNLQTGRTTALGIDIGSTTAKVVLIRDGRIVHAKYERHYAQVRQKTLELLREMVPLMEGESIHVAIAGSAGLGMAQAADIPFVQEVFATGETVRRLESDTSAVIELGGEDAKILFLRGGTDERMNGTCAGGTGAFIDQMATILDVTPDELDALSLQHERIYPIASRCGVFAKTDIQPLLNQGAAKADIAASIYQAVVNQTIAGLAQGRRIEGKVMFLGGPLHYNLGLRQRFVETLKLGEGEAVFPSYSLYAVALGAALYAADQDSAFSCEGLLEAVERSCAQKTEVSHTDPLFASAADYDEFSRRHARARVADADPALYTGTAYVGVDCGSTTTKLVLMTEDGRLLYTYYGSNRGNPVSIVREQLMHIYELCGDRIAIGGGAVTGYGEELIRHAFHLDGSLVETMAHFTAARFFDPAVDFILDIGGQDIKCFKVKNDAIDSIMLNEACSSGCGSFIETFARSMGYEIADFARAGLFAPAPVELGSRCTVFMNSSVKQAQKDGASVEDISAGLSMSIVKNAIYKVIRARNSADLGQHIVVQGGTFYNDAVLRAFEREIGHPVVRPAIAGLMGAYGAALYAKETSKGHTVMLTLPQLQAFTHTSRSVGCKGCTNHCSLTVNLFSNGEKYISGNKCEKGALAQSAPSGASDTTSGAGKSGAAAQLPNITEYKRQKLQLLMDTPQNGTRGVIGLPLALGMYELLPFWHALFTELGFSVRVSGFSSRELYAKGQYSIPSDTACYPAKIMHGHVETLLAQGVDAIFYPSLSYNVDEHISSNHYNCPVVAYYGELLHSNMDSLRKTHFLFPYLNINNGSQLARGLHKCLGEVFSEIPGRDMTRAVKAAYAAYDAYMADVRCAGREAVAWAAQHDCRVMILAGRPYHIDPEIGHGIDRLAVRLGFAVVTEDSISDLAQPGDVHVLNQWTYHARLYAAAQYAAAHPRTELVQLVSFGCGIDAITTDEVRSILESHGRLYTQIKIDEITNLGAVNIRLRSLLGALEKKEANKEKL
;
A
#
# COMPACT_ATOMS: atom_id res chain seq x y z
N MET A 1 13.54 29.40 -28.68
CA MET A 1 13.79 29.83 -27.28
C MET A 1 13.32 31.26 -27.16
N GLU A 2 12.37 31.49 -26.27
CA GLU A 2 11.89 32.87 -25.98
C GLU A 2 13.06 33.67 -25.43
N THR A 3 13.17 34.95 -25.91
CA THR A 3 14.15 35.88 -25.38
C THR A 3 13.72 36.31 -23.96
N LEU A 4 14.09 35.51 -22.97
CA LEU A 4 13.98 35.90 -21.58
C LEU A 4 14.94 37.07 -21.33
N ASN A 5 14.41 38.24 -21.06
CA ASN A 5 15.20 39.44 -20.80
C ASN A 5 15.66 39.45 -19.35
N LEU A 6 16.73 38.71 -19.06
CA LEU A 6 17.32 38.58 -17.74
C LEU A 6 18.11 39.84 -17.41
N GLN A 7 17.82 40.54 -16.35
CA GLN A 7 18.60 41.66 -15.84
C GLN A 7 19.93 41.17 -15.25
N THR A 8 20.87 40.78 -16.08
CA THR A 8 22.25 40.51 -15.72
C THR A 8 23.15 41.50 -16.46
N GLY A 9 24.23 41.92 -15.85
CA GLY A 9 25.27 42.73 -16.51
C GLY A 9 25.89 41.98 -17.73
N ARG A 10 26.86 42.56 -18.40
CA ARG A 10 27.63 41.91 -19.47
C ARG A 10 28.54 40.82 -18.88
N THR A 11 27.98 39.65 -18.60
CA THR A 11 28.65 38.51 -17.96
C THR A 11 28.24 37.23 -18.62
N THR A 12 29.17 36.29 -18.77
CA THR A 12 28.88 34.90 -19.15
C THR A 12 28.79 34.04 -17.89
N ALA A 13 27.63 33.46 -17.67
CA ALA A 13 27.37 32.66 -16.47
C ALA A 13 26.82 31.28 -16.82
N LEU A 14 27.34 30.28 -16.15
CA LEU A 14 27.00 28.86 -16.30
C LEU A 14 26.39 28.33 -15.00
N GLY A 15 25.20 27.81 -15.13
CA GLY A 15 24.55 27.03 -14.05
C GLY A 15 24.52 25.56 -14.38
N ILE A 16 24.91 24.76 -13.43
CA ILE A 16 24.93 23.30 -13.52
C ILE A 16 24.01 22.76 -12.43
N ASP A 17 22.99 22.01 -12.80
CA ASP A 17 22.11 21.31 -11.85
C ASP A 17 22.31 19.81 -12.00
N ILE A 18 22.83 19.17 -10.93
CA ILE A 18 23.05 17.73 -10.87
C ILE A 18 22.07 17.13 -9.88
N GLY A 19 20.90 16.79 -10.39
CA GLY A 19 19.88 16.11 -9.61
C GLY A 19 20.16 14.62 -9.43
N SER A 20 19.22 13.90 -8.84
CA SER A 20 19.34 12.46 -8.54
C SER A 20 19.38 11.56 -9.78
N THR A 21 18.76 11.98 -10.89
CA THR A 21 18.62 11.18 -12.12
C THR A 21 19.15 11.88 -13.38
N THR A 22 19.28 13.21 -13.34
CA THR A 22 19.57 14.04 -14.50
C THR A 22 20.60 15.11 -14.22
N ALA A 23 21.40 15.44 -15.22
CA ALA A 23 22.28 16.63 -15.25
C ALA A 23 21.72 17.65 -16.23
N LYS A 24 21.75 18.91 -15.83
CA LYS A 24 21.30 20.03 -16.67
C LYS A 24 22.33 21.15 -16.61
N VAL A 25 22.50 21.80 -17.73
CA VAL A 25 23.38 22.95 -17.87
C VAL A 25 22.64 24.07 -18.53
N VAL A 26 22.86 25.31 -18.07
CA VAL A 26 22.34 26.54 -18.68
C VAL A 26 23.44 27.55 -18.76
N LEU A 27 23.73 28.02 -19.95
CA LEU A 27 24.66 29.11 -20.22
C LEU A 27 23.91 30.38 -20.53
N ILE A 28 24.15 31.41 -19.75
CA ILE A 28 23.61 32.78 -19.96
C ILE A 28 24.74 33.67 -20.45
N ARG A 29 24.46 34.51 -21.43
CA ARG A 29 25.34 35.57 -21.90
C ARG A 29 24.54 36.83 -22.16
N ASP A 30 24.99 37.94 -21.58
CA ASP A 30 24.33 39.25 -21.71
C ASP A 30 22.80 39.18 -21.42
N GLY A 31 22.42 38.46 -20.41
CA GLY A 31 21.02 38.29 -19.98
C GLY A 31 20.17 37.44 -20.92
N ARG A 32 20.74 36.57 -21.73
CA ARG A 32 20.03 35.65 -22.60
C ARG A 32 20.54 34.21 -22.43
N ILE A 33 19.65 33.27 -22.49
CA ILE A 33 20.02 31.84 -22.52
C ILE A 33 20.62 31.52 -23.90
N VAL A 34 21.91 31.20 -23.94
CA VAL A 34 22.63 30.87 -25.17
C VAL A 34 22.57 29.36 -25.43
N HIS A 35 22.60 28.56 -24.35
CA HIS A 35 22.54 27.14 -24.41
C HIS A 35 21.85 26.59 -23.16
N ALA A 36 21.04 25.52 -23.33
CA ALA A 36 20.47 24.73 -22.26
C ALA A 36 20.38 23.27 -22.69
N LYS A 37 20.82 22.36 -21.84
CA LYS A 37 20.77 20.91 -22.09
C LYS A 37 20.35 20.14 -20.85
N TYR A 38 19.57 19.06 -21.07
CA TYR A 38 19.01 18.19 -20.06
C TYR A 38 19.28 16.74 -20.46
N GLU A 39 19.99 15.97 -19.65
CA GLU A 39 20.32 14.57 -19.92
C GLU A 39 20.22 13.69 -18.69
N ARG A 40 19.87 12.41 -18.86
CA ARG A 40 19.96 11.39 -17.82
C ARG A 40 21.43 10.96 -17.66
N HIS A 41 21.89 10.87 -16.39
CA HIS A 41 23.29 10.49 -16.12
C HIS A 41 23.48 8.99 -15.78
N TYR A 42 22.38 8.20 -15.62
CA TYR A 42 22.45 6.77 -15.33
C TYR A 42 23.49 6.40 -14.27
N ALA A 43 23.53 7.14 -13.16
CA ALA A 43 24.52 7.06 -12.07
C ALA A 43 25.97 7.47 -12.44
N GLN A 44 26.26 7.76 -13.69
CA GLN A 44 27.58 8.23 -14.14
C GLN A 44 27.69 9.77 -14.03
N VAL A 45 27.41 10.29 -12.84
CA VAL A 45 27.23 11.74 -12.58
C VAL A 45 28.44 12.55 -13.06
N ARG A 46 29.64 12.17 -12.65
CA ARG A 46 30.87 12.91 -12.93
C ARG A 46 31.22 12.89 -14.41
N GLN A 47 31.13 11.70 -15.02
CA GLN A 47 31.41 11.54 -16.45
C GLN A 47 30.43 12.33 -17.30
N LYS A 48 29.12 12.22 -17.01
CA LYS A 48 28.09 12.91 -17.76
C LYS A 48 28.21 14.42 -17.64
N THR A 49 28.52 14.95 -16.45
CA THR A 49 28.75 16.40 -16.29
C THR A 49 29.95 16.86 -17.11
N LEU A 50 31.04 16.10 -17.14
CA LEU A 50 32.22 16.41 -17.95
C LEU A 50 31.93 16.38 -19.47
N GLU A 51 31.13 15.41 -19.93
CA GLU A 51 30.66 15.34 -21.32
C GLU A 51 29.86 16.58 -21.71
N LEU A 52 28.91 16.99 -20.87
CA LEU A 52 28.08 18.20 -21.09
C LEU A 52 28.94 19.47 -21.16
N LEU A 53 29.95 19.58 -20.28
CA LEU A 53 30.87 20.72 -20.28
C LEU A 53 31.75 20.73 -21.52
N ARG A 54 32.27 19.58 -21.96
CA ARG A 54 33.09 19.46 -23.17
C ARG A 54 32.31 19.85 -24.44
N GLU A 55 31.05 19.53 -24.52
CA GLU A 55 30.20 19.97 -25.65
C GLU A 55 30.02 21.48 -25.70
N MET A 56 30.12 22.15 -24.55
CA MET A 56 29.95 23.61 -24.46
C MET A 56 31.25 24.41 -24.70
N VAL A 57 32.41 23.73 -24.75
CA VAL A 57 33.72 24.40 -24.97
C VAL A 57 33.67 25.42 -26.12
N PRO A 58 33.12 25.10 -27.32
CA PRO A 58 33.08 26.07 -28.42
C PRO A 58 32.29 27.35 -28.13
N LEU A 59 31.39 27.27 -27.14
CA LEU A 59 30.55 28.42 -26.71
C LEU A 59 31.20 29.25 -25.60
N MET A 60 32.23 28.72 -24.96
CA MET A 60 32.85 29.30 -23.77
C MET A 60 34.31 29.69 -23.94
N GLU A 61 34.93 29.28 -25.06
CA GLU A 61 36.35 29.48 -25.33
C GLU A 61 36.70 30.97 -25.38
N GLY A 62 37.72 31.35 -24.63
CA GLY A 62 38.21 32.76 -24.58
C GLY A 62 37.40 33.69 -23.65
N GLU A 63 36.37 33.18 -22.95
CA GLU A 63 35.57 33.98 -22.03
C GLU A 63 35.93 33.72 -20.57
N SER A 64 35.61 34.68 -19.73
CA SER A 64 35.61 34.53 -18.28
C SER A 64 34.19 34.08 -17.83
N ILE A 65 34.08 32.90 -17.23
CA ILE A 65 32.82 32.22 -16.97
C ILE A 65 32.57 32.20 -15.47
N HIS A 66 31.45 32.81 -15.04
CA HIS A 66 30.96 32.65 -13.67
C HIS A 66 30.17 31.35 -13.57
N VAL A 67 30.51 30.48 -12.63
CA VAL A 67 29.94 29.14 -12.54
C VAL A 67 29.37 28.87 -11.17
N ALA A 68 28.19 28.24 -11.09
CA ALA A 68 27.69 27.67 -9.86
C ALA A 68 27.05 26.29 -10.12
N ILE A 69 27.19 25.41 -9.15
CA ILE A 69 26.62 24.07 -9.16
C ILE A 69 25.45 24.02 -8.18
N ALA A 70 24.36 23.41 -8.59
CA ALA A 70 23.22 23.07 -7.77
C ALA A 70 22.91 21.56 -7.87
N GLY A 71 21.93 21.13 -7.13
CA GLY A 71 21.43 19.75 -7.18
C GLY A 71 22.00 18.83 -6.12
N SER A 72 21.19 17.87 -5.72
CA SER A 72 21.47 16.95 -4.61
C SER A 72 22.73 16.10 -4.82
N ALA A 73 23.13 15.82 -6.07
CA ALA A 73 24.35 15.09 -6.41
C ALA A 73 25.54 16.02 -6.74
N GLY A 74 25.32 17.34 -6.79
CA GLY A 74 26.33 18.32 -7.17
C GLY A 74 27.28 18.77 -6.06
N LEU A 75 26.89 18.67 -4.78
CA LEU A 75 27.64 19.23 -3.66
C LEU A 75 29.09 18.69 -3.56
N GLY A 76 29.26 17.37 -3.68
CA GLY A 76 30.60 16.76 -3.63
C GLY A 76 31.49 17.19 -4.79
N MET A 77 30.94 17.38 -5.98
CA MET A 77 31.67 17.89 -7.14
C MET A 77 32.03 19.37 -6.96
N ALA A 78 31.09 20.18 -6.49
CA ALA A 78 31.31 21.60 -6.23
C ALA A 78 32.47 21.81 -5.24
N GLN A 79 32.47 21.07 -4.12
CA GLN A 79 33.54 21.11 -3.12
C GLN A 79 34.88 20.64 -3.68
N ALA A 80 34.91 19.54 -4.43
CA ALA A 80 36.15 18.99 -4.99
C ALA A 80 36.73 19.84 -6.13
N ALA A 81 35.88 20.58 -6.85
CA ALA A 81 36.28 21.46 -7.94
C ALA A 81 36.47 22.92 -7.53
N ASP A 82 36.21 23.26 -6.26
CA ASP A 82 36.23 24.64 -5.73
C ASP A 82 35.29 25.59 -6.51
N ILE A 83 34.11 25.08 -6.87
CA ILE A 83 33.07 25.83 -7.58
C ILE A 83 31.97 26.20 -6.55
N PRO A 84 31.43 27.42 -6.59
CA PRO A 84 30.31 27.81 -5.75
C PRO A 84 29.12 26.84 -5.84
N PHE A 85 28.59 26.45 -4.68
CA PHE A 85 27.38 25.61 -4.61
C PHE A 85 26.19 26.46 -4.18
N VAL A 86 25.07 26.30 -4.87
CA VAL A 86 23.79 26.93 -4.52
C VAL A 86 22.73 25.86 -4.26
N GLN A 87 21.98 26.04 -3.21
CA GLN A 87 20.89 25.11 -2.90
C GLN A 87 19.78 25.21 -3.97
N GLU A 88 19.21 24.06 -4.36
CA GLU A 88 18.18 23.97 -5.40
C GLU A 88 17.02 24.93 -5.17
N VAL A 89 16.52 25.00 -3.93
CA VAL A 89 15.40 25.84 -3.54
C VAL A 89 15.69 27.32 -3.71
N PHE A 90 16.91 27.72 -3.30
CA PHE A 90 17.34 29.08 -3.50
C PHE A 90 17.47 29.41 -4.98
N ALA A 91 18.05 28.49 -5.77
CA ALA A 91 18.16 28.63 -7.22
C ALA A 91 16.79 28.74 -7.89
N THR A 92 15.84 27.85 -7.55
CA THR A 92 14.46 27.93 -8.04
C THR A 92 13.80 29.25 -7.65
N GLY A 93 13.94 29.67 -6.38
CA GLY A 93 13.41 30.95 -5.90
C GLY A 93 13.98 32.15 -6.64
N GLU A 94 15.27 32.12 -7.00
CA GLU A 94 15.93 33.18 -7.78
C GLU A 94 15.37 33.26 -9.20
N THR A 95 15.17 32.12 -9.86
CA THR A 95 14.53 32.05 -11.16
C THR A 95 13.13 32.67 -11.15
N VAL A 96 12.32 32.23 -10.19
CA VAL A 96 10.91 32.67 -10.10
C VAL A 96 10.80 34.16 -9.76
N ARG A 97 11.61 34.67 -8.82
CA ARG A 97 11.62 36.07 -8.42
C ARG A 97 11.97 37.00 -9.59
N ARG A 98 12.91 36.58 -10.45
CA ARG A 98 13.36 37.40 -11.60
C ARG A 98 12.46 37.32 -12.81
N LEU A 99 11.77 36.18 -13.01
CA LEU A 99 10.97 35.97 -14.24
C LEU A 99 9.46 36.09 -14.00
N GLU A 100 8.95 35.71 -12.84
CA GLU A 100 7.52 35.62 -12.53
C GLU A 100 7.24 36.05 -11.09
N SER A 101 7.56 37.29 -10.76
CA SER A 101 7.53 37.86 -9.39
C SER A 101 6.14 37.84 -8.70
N ASP A 102 5.06 37.67 -9.45
CA ASP A 102 3.67 37.62 -8.99
C ASP A 102 3.23 36.17 -8.59
N THR A 103 4.12 35.20 -8.75
CA THR A 103 3.86 33.78 -8.36
C THR A 103 3.60 33.67 -6.85
N SER A 104 2.53 32.97 -6.49
CA SER A 104 2.14 32.73 -5.09
C SER A 104 2.78 31.49 -4.51
N ALA A 105 2.86 30.43 -5.32
CA ALA A 105 3.45 29.15 -4.94
C ALA A 105 4.11 28.48 -6.15
N VAL A 106 5.12 27.67 -5.90
CA VAL A 106 5.80 26.83 -6.90
C VAL A 106 5.65 25.38 -6.49
N ILE A 107 5.22 24.52 -7.41
CA ILE A 107 5.25 23.06 -7.26
C ILE A 107 6.30 22.53 -8.22
N GLU A 108 7.35 21.93 -7.69
CA GLU A 108 8.43 21.31 -8.46
C GLU A 108 8.44 19.81 -8.23
N LEU A 109 8.33 19.02 -9.32
CA LEU A 109 8.48 17.58 -9.30
C LEU A 109 9.75 17.19 -10.04
N GLY A 110 10.71 16.66 -9.28
CA GLY A 110 11.96 16.12 -9.80
C GLY A 110 11.86 14.63 -10.15
N GLY A 111 13.02 14.02 -10.43
CA GLY A 111 13.13 12.58 -10.64
C GLY A 111 12.79 11.77 -9.39
N GLU A 112 13.19 12.25 -8.21
CA GLU A 112 13.00 11.54 -6.94
C GLU A 112 12.59 12.45 -5.79
N ASP A 113 12.53 13.73 -5.98
CA ASP A 113 12.12 14.73 -5.01
C ASP A 113 10.92 15.53 -5.52
N ALA A 114 10.14 16.03 -4.57
CA ALA A 114 9.04 16.95 -4.80
C ALA A 114 9.15 18.10 -3.82
N LYS A 115 8.88 19.32 -4.28
CA LYS A 115 9.02 20.54 -3.49
C LYS A 115 7.81 21.45 -3.69
N ILE A 116 7.43 22.15 -2.62
CA ILE A 116 6.50 23.28 -2.70
C ILE A 116 7.18 24.48 -2.06
N LEU A 117 7.25 25.59 -2.81
CA LEU A 117 7.69 26.88 -2.29
C LEU A 117 6.49 27.80 -2.20
N PHE A 118 6.23 28.33 -1.03
CA PHE A 118 5.25 29.40 -0.83
C PHE A 118 6.00 30.74 -0.81
N LEU A 119 5.63 31.65 -1.69
CA LEU A 119 6.34 32.93 -1.88
C LEU A 119 5.62 34.14 -1.28
N ARG A 120 4.34 33.99 -0.90
CA ARG A 120 3.58 35.05 -0.24
C ARG A 120 3.80 35.04 1.28
N GLY A 121 4.17 36.19 1.84
CA GLY A 121 4.38 36.34 3.29
C GLY A 121 5.74 35.83 3.80
N GLY A 122 6.73 35.70 2.91
CA GLY A 122 8.04 35.10 3.16
C GLY A 122 8.19 33.77 2.43
N THR A 123 9.42 33.36 2.16
CA THR A 123 9.68 32.06 1.51
C THR A 123 9.55 30.95 2.54
N ASP A 124 8.55 30.06 2.36
CA ASP A 124 8.37 28.83 3.13
C ASP A 124 8.56 27.65 2.17
N GLU A 125 9.54 26.82 2.47
CA GLU A 125 9.93 25.68 1.67
C GLU A 125 9.52 24.39 2.30
N ARG A 126 8.99 23.49 1.50
CA ARG A 126 8.63 22.14 1.91
C ARG A 126 9.06 21.13 0.86
N MET A 127 9.83 20.16 1.29
CA MET A 127 10.39 19.13 0.41
C MET A 127 10.18 17.74 1.01
N ASN A 128 9.90 16.74 0.17
CA ASN A 128 9.95 15.36 0.59
C ASN A 128 11.42 14.88 0.57
N GLY A 129 12.03 14.78 1.76
CA GLY A 129 13.45 14.38 1.85
C GLY A 129 13.71 12.86 1.82
N THR A 130 12.69 12.01 1.87
CA THR A 130 12.86 10.58 2.15
C THR A 130 12.06 9.62 1.28
N CYS A 131 11.09 10.09 0.48
CA CYS A 131 10.23 9.22 -0.28
C CYS A 131 10.11 9.67 -1.74
N ALA A 132 10.46 8.80 -2.69
CA ALA A 132 10.27 9.04 -4.12
C ALA A 132 8.81 8.93 -4.60
N GLY A 133 7.87 8.69 -3.70
CA GLY A 133 6.44 8.73 -4.01
C GLY A 133 6.02 10.12 -4.49
N GLY A 134 5.26 10.19 -5.57
CA GLY A 134 4.85 11.45 -6.17
C GLY A 134 5.89 12.11 -7.08
N THR A 135 6.91 11.39 -7.53
CA THR A 135 8.02 11.89 -8.35
C THR A 135 8.12 11.17 -9.70
N GLY A 136 9.04 11.60 -10.55
CA GLY A 136 9.26 10.99 -11.87
C GLY A 136 9.60 9.51 -11.79
N ALA A 137 10.44 9.11 -10.84
CA ALA A 137 10.80 7.69 -10.65
C ALA A 137 9.59 6.84 -10.26
N PHE A 138 8.64 7.39 -9.53
CA PHE A 138 7.38 6.72 -9.24
C PHE A 138 6.54 6.51 -10.51
N ILE A 139 6.43 7.55 -11.35
CA ILE A 139 5.70 7.48 -12.63
C ILE A 139 6.32 6.43 -13.55
N ASP A 140 7.66 6.41 -13.69
CA ASP A 140 8.39 5.41 -14.48
C ASP A 140 8.13 3.98 -13.99
N GLN A 141 8.09 3.77 -12.66
CA GLN A 141 7.74 2.46 -12.08
C GLN A 141 6.31 2.03 -12.38
N MET A 142 5.37 2.96 -12.32
CA MET A 142 3.96 2.68 -12.59
C MET A 142 3.72 2.38 -14.07
N ALA A 143 4.39 3.08 -14.98
CA ALA A 143 4.37 2.80 -16.40
C ALA A 143 4.86 1.36 -16.69
N THR A 144 5.93 0.94 -16.01
CA THR A 144 6.44 -0.45 -16.11
C THR A 144 5.41 -1.49 -15.65
N ILE A 145 4.63 -1.23 -14.58
CA ILE A 145 3.58 -2.16 -14.11
C ILE A 145 2.46 -2.31 -15.13
N LEU A 146 2.13 -1.22 -15.80
CA LEU A 146 1.11 -1.20 -16.86
C LEU A 146 1.63 -1.78 -18.18
N ASP A 147 2.93 -2.09 -18.26
CA ASP A 147 3.62 -2.49 -19.49
C ASP A 147 3.39 -1.47 -20.61
N VAL A 148 3.75 -0.22 -20.34
CA VAL A 148 3.68 0.92 -21.25
C VAL A 148 4.88 1.84 -21.04
N THR A 149 5.20 2.67 -22.02
CA THR A 149 6.17 3.75 -21.86
C THR A 149 5.56 4.92 -21.06
N PRO A 150 6.37 5.82 -20.48
CA PRO A 150 5.87 7.04 -19.84
C PRO A 150 5.00 7.91 -20.75
N ASP A 151 5.33 8.01 -22.02
CA ASP A 151 4.54 8.78 -23.01
C ASP A 151 3.18 8.13 -23.30
N GLU A 152 3.15 6.77 -23.39
CA GLU A 152 1.91 6.02 -23.52
C GLU A 152 1.05 6.11 -22.24
N LEU A 153 1.67 6.12 -21.06
CA LEU A 153 0.97 6.34 -19.80
C LEU A 153 0.25 7.69 -19.79
N ASP A 154 0.93 8.75 -20.23
CA ASP A 154 0.32 10.09 -20.30
C ASP A 154 -0.84 10.13 -21.32
N ALA A 155 -0.64 9.58 -22.52
CA ALA A 155 -1.67 9.50 -23.54
C ALA A 155 -2.91 8.71 -23.07
N LEU A 156 -2.72 7.59 -22.33
CA LEU A 156 -3.79 6.82 -21.73
C LEU A 156 -4.52 7.62 -20.65
N SER A 157 -3.79 8.35 -19.81
CA SER A 157 -4.38 9.11 -18.70
C SER A 157 -5.40 10.15 -19.16
N LEU A 158 -5.20 10.71 -20.35
CA LEU A 158 -6.11 11.70 -20.96
C LEU A 158 -7.43 11.08 -21.48
N GLN A 159 -7.49 9.75 -21.62
CA GLN A 159 -8.64 9.01 -22.13
C GLN A 159 -9.49 8.37 -21.03
N HIS A 160 -9.19 8.66 -19.76
CA HIS A 160 -9.88 8.04 -18.63
C HIS A 160 -11.35 8.47 -18.55
N GLU A 161 -12.16 7.54 -18.08
CA GLU A 161 -13.56 7.80 -17.72
C GLU A 161 -13.73 7.90 -16.19
N ARG A 162 -12.78 7.33 -15.42
CA ARG A 162 -12.87 7.21 -13.96
C ARG A 162 -11.52 7.30 -13.28
N ILE A 163 -11.57 7.64 -11.99
CA ILE A 163 -10.42 7.65 -11.10
C ILE A 163 -10.65 6.59 -10.01
N TYR A 164 -9.74 5.62 -9.92
CA TYR A 164 -9.70 4.66 -8.82
C TYR A 164 -8.93 5.25 -7.63
N PRO A 165 -9.31 4.92 -6.40
CA PRO A 165 -8.51 5.25 -5.25
C PRO A 165 -7.21 4.41 -5.28
N ILE A 166 -6.07 5.09 -5.32
CA ILE A 166 -4.73 4.51 -5.21
C ILE A 166 -4.05 5.21 -4.04
N ALA A 167 -3.33 4.45 -3.20
CA ALA A 167 -2.62 5.00 -2.04
C ALA A 167 -1.61 6.07 -2.46
N SER A 168 -1.73 7.23 -1.84
CA SER A 168 -0.89 8.39 -2.11
C SER A 168 0.29 8.53 -1.14
N ARG A 169 0.79 7.43 -0.57
CA ARG A 169 1.86 7.47 0.46
C ARG A 169 3.23 7.13 -0.10
N CYS A 170 3.41 5.98 -0.66
CA CYS A 170 4.66 5.62 -1.31
C CYS A 170 4.42 4.70 -2.51
N GLY A 171 5.37 4.68 -3.45
CA GLY A 171 5.25 3.91 -4.68
C GLY A 171 4.99 2.42 -4.48
N VAL A 172 5.42 1.88 -3.34
CA VAL A 172 5.20 0.47 -3.00
C VAL A 172 3.72 0.19 -2.71
N PHE A 173 3.07 1.05 -1.93
CA PHE A 173 1.63 0.90 -1.65
C PHE A 173 0.78 1.13 -2.89
N ALA A 174 1.08 2.17 -3.68
CA ALA A 174 0.39 2.42 -4.94
C ALA A 174 0.44 1.21 -5.88
N LYS A 175 1.60 0.56 -5.96
CA LYS A 175 1.81 -0.66 -6.73
C LYS A 175 0.91 -1.81 -6.26
N THR A 176 0.76 -1.98 -4.95
CA THR A 176 -0.11 -2.99 -4.35
C THR A 176 -1.58 -2.76 -4.68
N ASP A 177 -2.01 -1.49 -4.86
CA ASP A 177 -3.38 -1.15 -5.23
C ASP A 177 -3.64 -1.31 -6.73
N ILE A 178 -2.67 -0.96 -7.57
CA ILE A 178 -2.78 -1.03 -9.04
C ILE A 178 -2.91 -2.48 -9.52
N GLN A 179 -2.13 -3.38 -8.96
CA GLN A 179 -2.05 -4.75 -9.43
C GLN A 179 -3.39 -5.51 -9.36
N PRO A 180 -4.16 -5.42 -8.27
CA PRO A 180 -5.51 -6.00 -8.23
C PRO A 180 -6.47 -5.39 -9.24
N LEU A 181 -6.37 -4.08 -9.50
CA LEU A 181 -7.20 -3.42 -10.50
C LEU A 181 -6.94 -4.00 -11.90
N LEU A 182 -5.67 -4.20 -12.26
CA LEU A 182 -5.29 -4.87 -13.51
C LEU A 182 -5.84 -6.29 -13.59
N ASN A 183 -5.64 -7.08 -12.54
CA ASN A 183 -6.11 -8.47 -12.49
C ASN A 183 -7.64 -8.59 -12.54
N GLN A 184 -8.35 -7.56 -12.10
CA GLN A 184 -9.80 -7.46 -12.17
C GLN A 184 -10.31 -6.93 -13.51
N GLY A 185 -9.43 -6.57 -14.44
CA GLY A 185 -9.78 -6.10 -15.78
C GLY A 185 -10.17 -4.61 -15.83
N ALA A 186 -9.68 -3.79 -14.92
CA ALA A 186 -9.86 -2.33 -14.99
C ALA A 186 -9.15 -1.76 -16.23
N ALA A 187 -9.74 -0.74 -16.86
CA ALA A 187 -9.15 -0.10 -18.03
C ALA A 187 -7.79 0.55 -17.70
N LYS A 188 -6.77 0.32 -18.53
CA LYS A 188 -5.45 0.94 -18.34
C LYS A 188 -5.52 2.47 -18.33
N ALA A 189 -6.41 3.08 -19.10
CA ALA A 189 -6.63 4.52 -19.13
C ALA A 189 -7.06 5.07 -17.76
N ASP A 190 -8.02 4.42 -17.11
CA ASP A 190 -8.49 4.78 -15.79
C ASP A 190 -7.41 4.63 -14.72
N ILE A 191 -6.62 3.54 -14.82
CA ILE A 191 -5.50 3.31 -13.90
C ILE A 191 -4.42 4.36 -14.10
N ALA A 192 -4.07 4.73 -15.33
CA ALA A 192 -3.08 5.76 -15.64
C ALA A 192 -3.45 7.12 -15.02
N ALA A 193 -4.69 7.56 -15.20
CA ALA A 193 -5.18 8.79 -14.57
C ALA A 193 -5.23 8.69 -13.04
N SER A 194 -5.55 7.51 -12.51
CA SER A 194 -5.56 7.26 -11.06
C SER A 194 -4.15 7.32 -10.45
N ILE A 195 -3.14 6.88 -11.17
CA ILE A 195 -1.72 7.03 -10.79
C ILE A 195 -1.37 8.52 -10.68
N TYR A 196 -1.71 9.33 -11.68
CA TYR A 196 -1.46 10.77 -11.61
C TYR A 196 -2.24 11.44 -10.49
N GLN A 197 -3.48 11.02 -10.23
CA GLN A 197 -4.23 11.53 -9.09
C GLN A 197 -3.55 11.16 -7.74
N ALA A 198 -2.96 9.98 -7.62
CA ALA A 198 -2.20 9.61 -6.44
C ALA A 198 -0.95 10.48 -6.26
N VAL A 199 -0.22 10.79 -7.35
CA VAL A 199 0.92 11.74 -7.35
C VAL A 199 0.49 13.11 -6.83
N VAL A 200 -0.61 13.65 -7.37
CA VAL A 200 -1.16 14.95 -6.94
C VAL A 200 -1.55 14.94 -5.48
N ASN A 201 -2.30 13.93 -5.05
CA ASN A 201 -2.73 13.80 -3.65
C ASN A 201 -1.54 13.71 -2.70
N GLN A 202 -0.50 12.95 -3.06
CA GLN A 202 0.71 12.82 -2.26
C GLN A 202 1.48 14.14 -2.16
N THR A 203 1.64 14.84 -3.27
CA THR A 203 2.33 16.13 -3.29
C THR A 203 1.59 17.15 -2.42
N ILE A 204 0.27 17.24 -2.55
CA ILE A 204 -0.54 18.20 -1.77
C ILE A 204 -0.57 17.79 -0.29
N ALA A 205 -0.99 16.58 0.04
CA ALA A 205 -1.13 16.14 1.42
C ALA A 205 0.21 16.04 2.16
N GLY A 206 1.25 15.59 1.48
CA GLY A 206 2.58 15.42 2.08
C GLY A 206 3.34 16.74 2.28
N LEU A 207 3.17 17.70 1.39
CA LEU A 207 3.98 18.93 1.37
C LEU A 207 3.20 20.18 1.78
N ALA A 208 1.92 20.33 1.42
CA ALA A 208 1.19 21.52 1.80
C ALA A 208 0.91 21.60 3.31
N GLN A 209 0.76 20.44 3.99
CA GLN A 209 0.63 20.33 5.45
C GLN A 209 -0.36 21.36 6.05
N GLY A 210 -1.57 21.41 5.48
CA GLY A 210 -2.63 22.32 5.90
C GLY A 210 -2.57 23.74 5.32
N ARG A 211 -1.49 24.15 4.67
CA ARG A 211 -1.42 25.45 3.99
C ARG A 211 -2.12 25.38 2.63
N ARG A 212 -2.97 26.32 2.34
CA ARG A 212 -3.67 26.39 1.05
C ARG A 212 -2.72 26.81 -0.08
N ILE A 213 -2.84 26.11 -1.21
CA ILE A 213 -2.16 26.45 -2.46
C ILE A 213 -3.18 27.20 -3.30
N GLU A 214 -3.04 28.50 -3.42
CA GLU A 214 -4.00 29.39 -4.09
C GLU A 214 -3.30 30.56 -4.77
N GLY A 215 -3.98 31.17 -5.73
CA GLY A 215 -3.44 32.23 -6.56
C GLY A 215 -2.59 31.69 -7.70
N LYS A 216 -1.62 32.47 -8.19
CA LYS A 216 -0.76 32.05 -9.32
C LYS A 216 0.23 30.97 -8.88
N VAL A 217 0.05 29.75 -9.39
CA VAL A 217 0.86 28.57 -9.07
C VAL A 217 1.71 28.19 -10.27
N MET A 218 3.03 28.13 -10.07
CA MET A 218 3.97 27.72 -11.10
C MET A 218 4.35 26.24 -10.94
N PHE A 219 4.40 25.52 -12.05
CA PHE A 219 4.71 24.11 -12.12
C PHE A 219 6.03 23.87 -12.83
N LEU A 220 6.99 23.25 -12.12
CA LEU A 220 8.37 23.03 -12.58
C LEU A 220 8.77 21.55 -12.52
N GLY A 221 9.84 21.22 -13.23
CA GLY A 221 10.44 19.90 -13.23
C GLY A 221 9.96 18.99 -14.36
N GLY A 222 10.70 17.90 -14.61
CA GLY A 222 10.50 17.01 -15.75
C GLY A 222 9.09 16.37 -15.78
N PRO A 223 8.59 15.75 -14.71
CA PRO A 223 7.25 15.18 -14.69
C PRO A 223 6.15 16.18 -15.08
N LEU A 224 6.22 17.40 -14.60
CA LEU A 224 5.26 18.45 -14.93
C LEU A 224 5.50 19.11 -16.29
N HIS A 225 6.69 18.94 -16.87
CA HIS A 225 6.97 19.40 -18.22
C HIS A 225 6.41 18.46 -19.29
N TYR A 226 6.57 17.16 -19.12
CA TYR A 226 6.24 16.16 -20.15
C TYR A 226 4.82 15.61 -20.03
N ASN A 227 4.26 15.44 -18.82
CA ASN A 227 2.98 14.76 -18.62
C ASN A 227 1.81 15.74 -18.56
N LEU A 228 1.03 15.80 -19.64
CA LEU A 228 -0.16 16.68 -19.75
C LEU A 228 -1.29 16.22 -18.82
N GLY A 229 -1.51 14.91 -18.70
CA GLY A 229 -2.51 14.35 -17.80
C GLY A 229 -2.21 14.67 -16.34
N LEU A 230 -0.93 14.68 -15.95
CA LEU A 230 -0.53 15.07 -14.60
C LEU A 230 -0.81 16.56 -14.34
N ARG A 231 -0.51 17.44 -15.30
CA ARG A 231 -0.86 18.89 -15.20
C ARG A 231 -2.35 19.06 -14.98
N GLN A 232 -3.18 18.38 -15.78
CA GLN A 232 -4.63 18.45 -15.69
C GLN A 232 -5.11 18.01 -14.30
N ARG A 233 -4.59 16.93 -13.73
CA ARG A 233 -4.95 16.47 -12.38
C ARG A 233 -4.61 17.49 -11.30
N PHE A 234 -3.47 18.21 -11.40
CA PHE A 234 -3.14 19.29 -10.48
C PHE A 234 -4.12 20.46 -10.58
N VAL A 235 -4.40 20.93 -11.79
CA VAL A 235 -5.31 22.06 -12.03
C VAL A 235 -6.71 21.75 -11.49
N GLU A 236 -7.24 20.55 -11.77
CA GLU A 236 -8.56 20.13 -11.29
C GLU A 236 -8.61 19.95 -9.77
N THR A 237 -7.58 19.33 -9.18
CA THR A 237 -7.55 19.07 -7.73
C THR A 237 -7.41 20.35 -6.92
N LEU A 238 -6.56 21.29 -7.38
CA LEU A 238 -6.36 22.59 -6.74
C LEU A 238 -7.45 23.60 -7.12
N LYS A 239 -8.31 23.27 -8.12
CA LYS A 239 -9.38 24.14 -8.62
C LYS A 239 -8.86 25.49 -9.11
N LEU A 240 -7.71 25.48 -9.80
CA LEU A 240 -7.09 26.69 -10.33
C LEU A 240 -7.90 27.25 -11.50
N GLY A 241 -8.12 28.56 -11.47
CA GLY A 241 -8.79 29.29 -12.54
C GLY A 241 -7.89 29.57 -13.76
N GLU A 242 -8.49 30.20 -14.80
CA GLU A 242 -7.74 30.59 -15.99
C GLU A 242 -6.63 31.59 -15.63
N GLY A 243 -5.39 31.31 -16.05
CA GLY A 243 -4.20 32.12 -15.75
C GLY A 243 -3.59 31.91 -14.37
N GLU A 244 -4.18 31.06 -13.48
CA GLU A 244 -3.60 30.73 -12.18
C GLU A 244 -2.57 29.61 -12.27
N ALA A 245 -2.65 28.70 -13.25
CA ALA A 245 -1.66 27.65 -13.47
C ALA A 245 -0.64 28.08 -14.52
N VAL A 246 0.65 28.11 -14.15
CA VAL A 246 1.76 28.53 -15.03
C VAL A 246 2.70 27.37 -15.30
N PHE A 247 2.88 27.01 -16.58
CA PHE A 247 3.80 25.99 -17.06
C PHE A 247 4.86 26.61 -17.98
N PRO A 248 5.95 27.16 -17.42
CA PRO A 248 6.91 27.91 -18.22
C PRO A 248 7.72 27.00 -19.14
N SER A 249 8.17 27.51 -20.28
CA SER A 249 9.01 26.78 -21.26
C SER A 249 10.36 26.34 -20.66
N TYR A 250 10.85 27.09 -19.68
CA TYR A 250 12.09 26.78 -18.94
C TYR A 250 11.89 25.84 -17.74
N SER A 251 10.73 25.24 -17.55
CA SER A 251 10.41 24.40 -16.40
C SER A 251 11.41 23.28 -16.12
N LEU A 252 12.06 22.74 -17.17
CA LEU A 252 13.11 21.73 -17.06
C LEU A 252 14.41 22.26 -16.48
N TYR A 253 14.68 23.54 -16.67
CA TYR A 253 15.96 24.16 -16.41
C TYR A 253 15.93 25.17 -15.26
N ALA A 254 14.82 25.30 -14.56
CA ALA A 254 14.61 26.36 -13.59
C ALA A 254 15.71 26.41 -12.52
N VAL A 255 16.15 25.26 -11.99
CA VAL A 255 17.25 25.17 -11.01
C VAL A 255 18.59 25.57 -11.62
N ALA A 256 18.95 25.01 -12.80
CA ALA A 256 20.20 25.36 -13.49
C ALA A 256 20.22 26.84 -13.92
N LEU A 257 19.07 27.37 -14.34
CA LEU A 257 18.90 28.78 -14.66
C LEU A 257 19.13 29.67 -13.43
N GLY A 258 18.54 29.30 -12.30
CA GLY A 258 18.76 30.01 -11.03
C GLY A 258 20.21 29.92 -10.53
N ALA A 259 20.86 28.79 -10.73
CA ALA A 259 22.29 28.65 -10.46
C ALA A 259 23.15 29.57 -11.35
N ALA A 260 22.82 29.70 -12.65
CA ALA A 260 23.49 30.63 -13.55
C ALA A 260 23.25 32.08 -13.14
N LEU A 261 22.04 32.43 -12.75
CA LEU A 261 21.69 33.77 -12.24
C LEU A 261 22.44 34.11 -10.97
N TYR A 262 22.53 33.14 -10.05
CA TYR A 262 23.34 33.30 -8.84
C TYR A 262 24.83 33.44 -9.15
N ALA A 263 25.35 32.63 -10.10
CA ALA A 263 26.76 32.71 -10.52
C ALA A 263 27.12 34.08 -11.12
N ALA A 264 26.21 34.67 -11.89
CA ALA A 264 26.40 35.97 -12.47
C ALA A 264 26.60 37.13 -11.46
N ASP A 265 26.13 36.92 -10.22
CA ASP A 265 26.26 37.88 -9.12
C ASP A 265 27.48 37.60 -8.23
N GLN A 266 28.30 36.54 -8.54
CA GLN A 266 29.49 36.20 -7.80
C GLN A 266 30.75 36.79 -8.45
N ASP A 267 31.78 37.06 -7.62
CA ASP A 267 33.06 37.60 -8.12
C ASP A 267 33.99 36.52 -8.73
N SER A 268 33.70 35.20 -8.42
CA SER A 268 34.52 34.08 -8.87
C SER A 268 34.25 33.78 -10.36
N ALA A 269 35.32 33.69 -11.16
CA ALA A 269 35.23 33.32 -12.57
C ALA A 269 36.33 32.32 -12.95
N PHE A 270 36.01 31.46 -13.89
CA PHE A 270 36.88 30.42 -14.44
C PHE A 270 37.21 30.69 -15.91
N SER A 271 38.39 30.31 -16.35
CA SER A 271 38.63 30.05 -17.77
C SER A 271 37.99 28.70 -18.16
N CYS A 272 37.65 28.54 -19.42
CA CYS A 272 37.09 27.29 -19.93
C CYS A 272 37.97 26.08 -19.59
N GLU A 273 39.29 26.16 -19.81
CA GLU A 273 40.27 25.12 -19.48
C GLU A 273 40.31 24.87 -17.97
N GLY A 274 40.39 25.93 -17.14
CA GLY A 274 40.45 25.82 -15.69
C GLY A 274 39.19 25.18 -15.11
N LEU A 275 38.00 25.42 -15.68
CA LEU A 275 36.76 24.75 -15.29
C LEU A 275 36.78 23.24 -15.58
N LEU A 276 37.23 22.86 -16.78
CA LEU A 276 37.35 21.46 -17.17
C LEU A 276 38.34 20.70 -16.27
N GLU A 277 39.52 21.26 -16.05
CA GLU A 277 40.51 20.67 -15.14
C GLU A 277 39.99 20.53 -13.69
N ALA A 278 39.25 21.51 -13.21
CA ALA A 278 38.68 21.45 -11.87
C ALA A 278 37.66 20.30 -11.73
N VAL A 279 36.80 20.11 -12.73
CA VAL A 279 35.83 19.02 -12.78
C VAL A 279 36.52 17.67 -12.97
N GLU A 280 37.55 17.58 -13.83
CA GLU A 280 38.34 16.35 -14.02
C GLU A 280 39.03 15.89 -12.73
N ARG A 281 39.62 16.81 -11.98
CA ARG A 281 40.21 16.52 -10.66
C ARG A 281 39.19 15.98 -9.68
N SER A 282 37.98 16.51 -9.69
CA SER A 282 36.90 16.00 -8.85
C SER A 282 36.52 14.55 -9.13
N CYS A 283 36.73 14.09 -10.37
CA CYS A 283 36.48 12.71 -10.78
C CYS A 283 37.47 11.68 -10.22
N ALA A 284 38.64 12.10 -9.79
CA ALA A 284 39.73 11.22 -9.33
C ALA A 284 39.64 10.84 -7.83
N GLN A 285 38.79 11.48 -7.04
CA GLN A 285 38.68 11.22 -5.59
C GLN A 285 37.84 9.95 -5.31
N LYS A 286 38.41 8.99 -4.54
CA LYS A 286 37.71 7.77 -4.07
C LYS A 286 37.34 7.94 -2.60
N THR A 287 36.13 7.51 -2.26
CA THR A 287 35.59 7.44 -0.89
C THR A 287 35.61 5.98 -0.41
N GLU A 288 35.81 5.71 0.86
CA GLU A 288 35.74 4.35 1.42
C GLU A 288 34.28 3.89 1.53
N VAL A 289 33.95 2.74 0.93
CA VAL A 289 32.66 2.06 1.02
C VAL A 289 32.79 0.89 1.99
N SER A 290 31.78 0.66 2.84
CA SER A 290 31.73 -0.51 3.70
C SER A 290 31.37 -1.76 2.88
N HIS A 291 32.17 -2.82 3.00
CA HIS A 291 32.06 -4.05 2.22
C HIS A 291 31.80 -5.26 3.11
N THR A 292 31.24 -6.31 2.48
CA THR A 292 31.07 -7.64 3.06
C THR A 292 31.85 -8.66 2.25
N ASP A 293 31.97 -9.89 2.77
CA ASP A 293 32.65 -10.98 2.06
C ASP A 293 31.93 -11.36 0.76
N PRO A 294 32.66 -11.75 -0.29
CA PRO A 294 32.10 -12.26 -1.54
C PRO A 294 31.13 -13.42 -1.35
N LEU A 295 30.06 -13.50 -2.17
CA LEU A 295 29.07 -14.58 -2.09
C LEU A 295 29.69 -15.94 -2.37
N PHE A 296 30.56 -16.05 -3.39
CA PHE A 296 31.32 -17.24 -3.74
C PHE A 296 32.81 -16.92 -3.73
N ALA A 297 33.59 -17.80 -3.11
CA ALA A 297 35.04 -17.65 -3.04
C ALA A 297 35.73 -18.01 -4.37
N SER A 298 35.11 -18.88 -5.18
CA SER A 298 35.66 -19.34 -6.44
C SER A 298 34.57 -19.94 -7.34
N ALA A 299 34.90 -20.16 -8.63
CA ALA A 299 34.02 -20.87 -9.57
C ALA A 299 33.74 -22.32 -9.12
N ALA A 300 34.70 -22.99 -8.48
CA ALA A 300 34.51 -24.34 -7.95
C ALA A 300 33.45 -24.38 -6.80
N ASP A 301 33.42 -23.37 -5.93
CA ASP A 301 32.41 -23.21 -4.87
C ASP A 301 31.00 -23.02 -5.50
N TYR A 302 30.91 -22.22 -6.54
CA TYR A 302 29.67 -22.05 -7.30
C TYR A 302 29.21 -23.33 -8.01
N ASP A 303 30.13 -24.09 -8.61
CA ASP A 303 29.82 -25.35 -9.30
C ASP A 303 29.29 -26.41 -8.32
N GLU A 304 29.84 -26.47 -7.12
CA GLU A 304 29.34 -27.37 -6.06
C GLU A 304 27.93 -26.98 -5.61
N PHE A 305 27.73 -25.71 -5.36
CA PHE A 305 26.43 -25.13 -5.03
C PHE A 305 25.38 -25.44 -6.10
N SER A 306 25.68 -25.17 -7.36
CA SER A 306 24.78 -25.41 -8.50
C SER A 306 24.41 -26.88 -8.65
N ARG A 307 25.41 -27.80 -8.56
CA ARG A 307 25.18 -29.24 -8.61
C ARG A 307 24.29 -29.76 -7.48
N ARG A 308 24.41 -29.19 -6.31
CA ARG A 308 23.55 -29.53 -5.14
C ARG A 308 22.10 -29.15 -5.41
N HIS A 309 21.83 -27.93 -5.84
CA HIS A 309 20.47 -27.45 -6.11
C HIS A 309 19.82 -28.12 -7.34
N ALA A 310 20.61 -28.55 -8.33
CA ALA A 310 20.10 -29.28 -9.49
C ALA A 310 19.47 -30.64 -9.16
N ARG A 311 19.66 -31.19 -7.97
CA ARG A 311 19.06 -32.46 -7.53
C ARG A 311 17.55 -32.37 -7.26
N ALA A 312 17.04 -31.21 -6.85
CA ALA A 312 15.62 -30.99 -6.60
C ALA A 312 14.88 -30.67 -7.91
N ARG A 313 14.71 -31.70 -8.74
CA ARG A 313 14.12 -31.58 -10.09
C ARG A 313 12.93 -32.50 -10.28
N VAL A 314 11.89 -32.01 -10.94
CA VAL A 314 10.81 -32.82 -11.50
C VAL A 314 11.27 -33.31 -12.89
N ALA A 315 11.03 -34.59 -13.19
CA ALA A 315 11.37 -35.14 -14.48
C ALA A 315 10.45 -34.57 -15.58
N ASP A 316 11.00 -34.32 -16.72
CA ASP A 316 10.26 -33.93 -17.91
C ASP A 316 9.72 -35.20 -18.62
N ALA A 317 8.58 -35.09 -19.26
CA ALA A 317 8.03 -36.08 -20.15
C ALA A 317 7.88 -35.47 -21.56
N ASP A 318 8.21 -36.22 -22.58
CA ASP A 318 8.04 -35.77 -23.97
C ASP A 318 6.54 -35.83 -24.35
N PRO A 319 5.88 -34.70 -24.61
CA PRO A 319 4.48 -34.69 -25.02
C PRO A 319 4.18 -35.46 -26.30
N ALA A 320 5.19 -35.62 -27.18
CA ALA A 320 5.05 -36.39 -28.41
C ALA A 320 4.98 -37.91 -28.17
N LEU A 321 5.55 -38.36 -27.07
CA LEU A 321 5.63 -39.79 -26.73
C LEU A 321 4.64 -40.20 -25.62
N TYR A 322 4.13 -39.24 -24.85
CA TYR A 322 3.23 -39.54 -23.73
C TYR A 322 1.79 -39.81 -24.24
N THR A 323 1.21 -40.85 -23.69
CA THR A 323 -0.22 -41.18 -23.87
C THR A 323 -0.83 -41.43 -22.51
N GLY A 324 -2.02 -40.85 -22.25
CA GLY A 324 -2.73 -41.02 -20.98
C GLY A 324 -3.35 -39.71 -20.46
N THR A 325 -3.60 -39.67 -19.15
CA THR A 325 -4.23 -38.53 -18.50
C THR A 325 -3.19 -37.50 -18.04
N ALA A 326 -3.49 -36.23 -18.23
CA ALA A 326 -2.70 -35.10 -17.73
C ALA A 326 -3.57 -34.09 -16.99
N TYR A 327 -2.95 -33.27 -16.14
CA TYR A 327 -3.62 -32.30 -15.27
C TYR A 327 -3.04 -30.91 -15.47
N VAL A 328 -3.91 -29.90 -15.54
CA VAL A 328 -3.53 -28.51 -15.75
C VAL A 328 -3.53 -27.79 -14.40
N GLY A 329 -2.43 -27.11 -14.11
CA GLY A 329 -2.35 -26.18 -12.99
C GLY A 329 -2.06 -24.77 -13.50
N VAL A 330 -2.82 -23.81 -13.01
CA VAL A 330 -2.68 -22.38 -13.34
C VAL A 330 -2.38 -21.61 -12.06
N ASP A 331 -1.33 -20.81 -12.08
CA ASP A 331 -1.07 -19.81 -11.06
C ASP A 331 -1.16 -18.42 -11.69
N CYS A 332 -2.28 -17.75 -11.43
CA CYS A 332 -2.53 -16.39 -11.90
C CYS A 332 -2.17 -15.38 -10.81
N GLY A 333 -0.88 -15.07 -10.71
CA GLY A 333 -0.36 -14.11 -9.75
C GLY A 333 -0.68 -12.66 -10.11
N SER A 334 -0.18 -11.72 -9.30
CA SER A 334 -0.41 -10.29 -9.49
C SER A 334 0.27 -9.72 -10.75
N THR A 335 1.49 -10.17 -11.08
CA THR A 335 2.29 -9.66 -12.21
C THR A 335 2.56 -10.71 -13.27
N THR A 336 2.52 -11.99 -12.91
CA THR A 336 2.90 -13.10 -13.77
C THR A 336 1.85 -14.19 -13.78
N THR A 337 1.68 -14.83 -14.91
CA THR A 337 0.89 -16.05 -15.07
C THR A 337 1.81 -17.23 -15.32
N LYS A 338 1.54 -18.34 -14.66
CA LYS A 338 2.28 -19.59 -14.83
C LYS A 338 1.29 -20.72 -15.08
N LEU A 339 1.67 -21.63 -15.96
CA LEU A 339 0.90 -22.84 -16.23
C LEU A 339 1.82 -24.06 -16.23
N VAL A 340 1.25 -25.17 -15.78
CA VAL A 340 1.90 -26.48 -15.80
C VAL A 340 0.91 -27.48 -16.36
N LEU A 341 1.35 -28.32 -17.31
CA LEU A 341 0.70 -29.54 -17.69
C LEU A 341 1.51 -30.70 -17.14
N MET A 342 0.90 -31.53 -16.30
CA MET A 342 1.54 -32.58 -15.52
C MET A 342 0.91 -33.93 -15.87
N THR A 343 1.74 -34.97 -16.04
CA THR A 343 1.30 -36.37 -16.20
C THR A 343 0.68 -36.90 -14.90
N GLU A 344 0.05 -38.06 -15.01
CA GLU A 344 -0.53 -38.74 -13.84
C GLU A 344 0.54 -39.15 -12.80
N ASP A 345 1.77 -39.45 -13.22
CA ASP A 345 2.89 -39.75 -12.33
C ASP A 345 3.71 -38.53 -11.86
N GLY A 346 3.27 -37.31 -12.20
CA GLY A 346 3.82 -36.07 -11.69
C GLY A 346 4.93 -35.45 -12.54
N ARG A 347 5.27 -36.01 -13.73
CA ARG A 347 6.26 -35.43 -14.66
C ARG A 347 5.68 -34.23 -15.42
N LEU A 348 6.55 -33.35 -15.90
CA LEU A 348 6.18 -32.14 -16.64
C LEU A 348 6.07 -32.41 -18.12
N LEU A 349 4.93 -32.13 -18.72
CA LEU A 349 4.70 -32.15 -20.18
C LEU A 349 4.85 -30.75 -20.78
N TYR A 350 4.43 -29.71 -20.05
CA TYR A 350 4.52 -28.35 -20.50
C TYR A 350 4.61 -27.40 -19.30
N THR A 351 5.35 -26.32 -19.49
CA THR A 351 5.45 -25.24 -18.48
C THR A 351 5.44 -23.89 -19.18
N TYR A 352 4.79 -22.93 -18.56
CA TYR A 352 4.80 -21.53 -18.98
C TYR A 352 5.04 -20.63 -17.78
N TYR A 353 5.87 -19.62 -17.96
CA TYR A 353 6.12 -18.55 -16.98
C TYR A 353 6.25 -17.24 -17.75
N GLY A 354 5.34 -16.28 -17.55
CA GLY A 354 5.36 -15.02 -18.27
C GLY A 354 4.63 -13.88 -17.56
N SER A 355 4.83 -12.66 -18.03
CA SER A 355 4.12 -11.47 -17.56
C SER A 355 2.64 -11.54 -17.91
N ASN A 356 1.77 -11.06 -17.02
CA ASN A 356 0.33 -10.90 -17.26
C ASN A 356 0.01 -9.87 -18.35
N ARG A 357 0.94 -8.96 -18.67
CA ARG A 357 0.75 -7.84 -19.61
C ARG A 357 -0.53 -7.05 -19.35
N GLY A 358 -0.99 -7.01 -18.09
CA GLY A 358 -2.24 -6.39 -17.68
C GLY A 358 -3.53 -7.09 -18.16
N ASN A 359 -3.43 -8.27 -18.78
CA ASN A 359 -4.58 -9.05 -19.23
C ASN A 359 -4.34 -10.56 -19.03
N PRO A 360 -4.52 -11.08 -17.81
CA PRO A 360 -4.28 -12.50 -17.53
C PRO A 360 -5.23 -13.43 -18.30
N VAL A 361 -6.45 -12.98 -18.62
CA VAL A 361 -7.42 -13.80 -19.35
C VAL A 361 -6.92 -14.16 -20.76
N SER A 362 -6.34 -13.19 -21.46
CA SER A 362 -5.82 -13.47 -22.82
C SER A 362 -4.61 -14.42 -22.78
N ILE A 363 -3.72 -14.26 -21.80
CA ILE A 363 -2.55 -15.13 -21.65
C ILE A 363 -2.97 -16.57 -21.33
N VAL A 364 -3.86 -16.75 -20.34
CA VAL A 364 -4.32 -18.10 -19.98
C VAL A 364 -5.06 -18.76 -21.14
N ARG A 365 -5.89 -18.02 -21.88
CA ARG A 365 -6.55 -18.53 -23.11
C ARG A 365 -5.53 -19.06 -24.13
N GLU A 366 -4.53 -18.23 -24.43
CA GLU A 366 -3.48 -18.58 -25.39
C GLU A 366 -2.74 -19.86 -24.96
N GLN A 367 -2.37 -19.95 -23.70
CA GLN A 367 -1.66 -21.09 -23.16
C GLN A 367 -2.52 -22.36 -23.08
N LEU A 368 -3.79 -22.23 -22.74
CA LEU A 368 -4.72 -23.38 -22.77
C LEU A 368 -4.94 -23.91 -24.20
N MET A 369 -5.05 -23.02 -25.18
CA MET A 369 -5.13 -23.44 -26.61
C MET A 369 -3.87 -24.21 -27.01
N HIS A 370 -2.70 -23.69 -26.66
CA HIS A 370 -1.42 -24.37 -26.93
C HIS A 370 -1.35 -25.75 -26.24
N ILE A 371 -1.80 -25.85 -25.00
CA ILE A 371 -1.88 -27.14 -24.27
C ILE A 371 -2.77 -28.13 -25.00
N TYR A 372 -3.96 -27.73 -25.45
CA TYR A 372 -4.85 -28.62 -26.22
C TYR A 372 -4.23 -29.05 -27.55
N GLU A 373 -3.56 -28.15 -28.27
CA GLU A 373 -2.83 -28.48 -29.52
C GLU A 373 -1.70 -29.48 -29.25
N LEU A 374 -0.97 -29.29 -28.13
CA LEU A 374 0.09 -30.22 -27.71
C LEU A 374 -0.45 -31.61 -27.35
N CYS A 375 -1.59 -31.66 -26.68
CA CYS A 375 -2.24 -32.91 -26.26
C CYS A 375 -2.74 -33.73 -27.47
N GLY A 376 -3.35 -33.05 -28.45
CA GLY A 376 -4.02 -33.73 -29.57
C GLY A 376 -4.99 -34.80 -29.06
N ASP A 377 -5.04 -35.92 -29.80
CA ASP A 377 -5.88 -37.06 -29.42
C ASP A 377 -5.20 -38.04 -28.43
N ARG A 378 -3.94 -37.81 -28.08
CA ARG A 378 -3.11 -38.75 -27.29
C ARG A 378 -3.22 -38.53 -25.79
N ILE A 379 -3.40 -37.30 -25.38
CA ILE A 379 -3.39 -36.88 -23.98
C ILE A 379 -4.79 -36.35 -23.58
N ALA A 380 -5.42 -37.02 -22.66
CA ALA A 380 -6.69 -36.59 -22.09
C ALA A 380 -6.46 -35.66 -20.90
N ILE A 381 -7.10 -34.51 -20.87
CA ILE A 381 -7.06 -33.62 -19.70
C ILE A 381 -8.07 -34.15 -18.68
N GLY A 382 -7.56 -34.66 -17.56
CA GLY A 382 -8.34 -35.26 -16.46
C GLY A 382 -8.90 -34.21 -15.47
N GLY A 383 -8.37 -33.01 -15.49
CA GLY A 383 -8.81 -31.90 -14.64
C GLY A 383 -7.89 -30.70 -14.68
N GLY A 384 -8.41 -29.55 -14.28
CA GLY A 384 -7.65 -28.31 -14.17
C GLY A 384 -7.99 -27.52 -12.92
N ALA A 385 -6.98 -26.95 -12.26
CA ALA A 385 -7.18 -26.10 -11.10
C ALA A 385 -6.37 -24.80 -11.21
N VAL A 386 -6.87 -23.77 -10.55
CA VAL A 386 -6.24 -22.44 -10.53
C VAL A 386 -5.99 -21.96 -9.11
N THR A 387 -4.92 -21.19 -8.98
CA THR A 387 -4.53 -20.49 -7.74
C THR A 387 -4.08 -19.05 -8.06
N GLY A 388 -3.80 -18.27 -7.02
CA GLY A 388 -3.28 -16.90 -7.11
C GLY A 388 -4.37 -15.82 -7.09
N TYR A 389 -3.96 -14.55 -7.18
CA TYR A 389 -4.87 -13.40 -7.07
C TYR A 389 -5.98 -13.36 -8.12
N GLY A 390 -5.71 -13.90 -9.31
CA GLY A 390 -6.66 -13.96 -10.43
C GLY A 390 -7.54 -15.21 -10.45
N GLU A 391 -7.51 -16.07 -9.42
CA GLU A 391 -8.13 -17.41 -9.44
C GLU A 391 -9.60 -17.41 -9.83
N GLU A 392 -10.42 -16.55 -9.21
CA GLU A 392 -11.85 -16.48 -9.47
C GLU A 392 -12.16 -16.01 -10.89
N LEU A 393 -11.45 -15.00 -11.39
CA LEU A 393 -11.60 -14.50 -12.75
C LEU A 393 -11.31 -15.61 -13.77
N ILE A 394 -10.20 -16.32 -13.59
CA ILE A 394 -9.75 -17.37 -14.52
C ILE A 394 -10.64 -18.61 -14.42
N ARG A 395 -11.08 -18.98 -13.21
CA ARG A 395 -11.99 -20.10 -13.00
C ARG A 395 -13.32 -19.89 -13.75
N HIS A 396 -13.93 -18.70 -13.61
CA HIS A 396 -15.16 -18.37 -14.33
C HIS A 396 -14.94 -18.22 -15.85
N ALA A 397 -13.83 -17.66 -16.29
CA ALA A 397 -13.54 -17.50 -17.70
C ALA A 397 -13.44 -18.84 -18.44
N PHE A 398 -12.78 -19.84 -17.85
CA PHE A 398 -12.41 -21.07 -18.54
C PHE A 398 -13.02 -22.34 -17.95
N HIS A 399 -13.92 -22.22 -16.97
CA HIS A 399 -14.59 -23.34 -16.28
C HIS A 399 -13.60 -24.34 -15.68
N LEU A 400 -12.53 -23.85 -15.02
CA LEU A 400 -11.59 -24.74 -14.34
C LEU A 400 -12.31 -25.53 -13.23
N ASP A 401 -11.97 -26.84 -13.13
CA ASP A 401 -12.66 -27.79 -12.22
C ASP A 401 -12.53 -27.41 -10.75
N GLY A 402 -11.40 -26.79 -10.38
CA GLY A 402 -11.15 -26.38 -9.01
C GLY A 402 -10.35 -25.08 -8.89
N SER A 403 -10.43 -24.51 -7.69
CA SER A 403 -9.52 -23.47 -7.25
C SER A 403 -9.04 -23.77 -5.82
N LEU A 404 -7.80 -23.40 -5.55
CA LEU A 404 -7.26 -23.51 -4.21
C LEU A 404 -6.49 -22.26 -3.84
N VAL A 405 -6.46 -21.98 -2.54
CA VAL A 405 -5.74 -20.82 -2.03
C VAL A 405 -4.25 -20.98 -2.29
N GLU A 406 -3.60 -19.92 -2.70
CA GLU A 406 -2.19 -19.90 -3.09
C GLU A 406 -1.27 -20.53 -2.04
N THR A 407 -1.51 -20.27 -0.75
CA THR A 407 -0.76 -20.87 0.36
C THR A 407 -0.83 -22.41 0.37
N MET A 408 -1.99 -22.98 0.03
CA MET A 408 -2.18 -24.42 -0.05
C MET A 408 -1.52 -25.02 -1.29
N ALA A 409 -1.54 -24.30 -2.43
CA ALA A 409 -0.84 -24.74 -3.64
C ALA A 409 0.66 -24.83 -3.39
N HIS A 410 1.25 -23.77 -2.84
CA HIS A 410 2.66 -23.72 -2.49
C HIS A 410 3.07 -24.80 -1.47
N PHE A 411 2.26 -25.05 -0.46
CA PHE A 411 2.48 -26.09 0.52
C PHE A 411 2.43 -27.49 -0.10
N THR A 412 1.43 -27.75 -0.95
CA THR A 412 1.28 -29.04 -1.64
C THR A 412 2.49 -29.35 -2.52
N ALA A 413 2.97 -28.34 -3.25
CA ALA A 413 4.15 -28.47 -4.08
C ALA A 413 5.43 -28.65 -3.24
N ALA A 414 5.61 -27.93 -2.15
CA ALA A 414 6.80 -28.05 -1.30
C ALA A 414 6.92 -29.46 -0.68
N ARG A 415 5.80 -30.04 -0.23
CA ARG A 415 5.75 -31.43 0.27
C ARG A 415 6.13 -32.48 -0.75
N PHE A 416 5.90 -32.23 -2.02
CA PHE A 416 6.34 -33.14 -3.08
C PHE A 416 7.87 -33.23 -3.16
N PHE A 417 8.58 -32.12 -2.92
CA PHE A 417 10.05 -32.08 -2.95
C PHE A 417 10.69 -32.49 -1.62
N ASP A 418 10.09 -32.13 -0.52
CA ASP A 418 10.51 -32.52 0.83
C ASP A 418 9.29 -32.89 1.69
N PRO A 419 8.96 -34.18 1.82
CA PRO A 419 7.85 -34.62 2.66
C PRO A 419 7.97 -34.24 4.16
N ALA A 420 9.20 -33.94 4.61
CA ALA A 420 9.47 -33.53 5.99
C ALA A 420 9.52 -31.99 6.15
N VAL A 421 9.14 -31.23 5.12
CA VAL A 421 9.22 -29.76 5.13
C VAL A 421 8.59 -29.18 6.39
N ASP A 422 9.35 -28.38 7.12
CA ASP A 422 8.93 -27.67 8.34
C ASP A 422 8.87 -26.14 8.16
N PHE A 423 9.53 -25.63 7.11
CA PHE A 423 9.50 -24.22 6.76
C PHE A 423 9.52 -24.00 5.25
N ILE A 424 8.63 -23.10 4.79
CA ILE A 424 8.55 -22.73 3.39
C ILE A 424 8.71 -21.21 3.29
N LEU A 425 9.65 -20.78 2.43
CA LEU A 425 9.84 -19.37 2.11
C LEU A 425 9.59 -19.16 0.61
N ASP A 426 8.53 -18.43 0.30
CA ASP A 426 8.20 -18.00 -1.04
C ASP A 426 8.51 -16.51 -1.20
N ILE A 427 9.43 -16.19 -2.12
CA ILE A 427 9.70 -14.79 -2.50
C ILE A 427 9.27 -14.61 -3.94
N GLY A 428 8.09 -14.02 -4.09
CA GLY A 428 7.51 -13.65 -5.37
C GLY A 428 8.09 -12.37 -5.95
N GLY A 429 7.47 -11.88 -7.02
CA GLY A 429 7.82 -10.58 -7.61
C GLY A 429 7.41 -9.40 -6.72
N GLN A 430 6.34 -9.55 -5.93
CA GLN A 430 5.71 -8.44 -5.19
C GLN A 430 5.52 -8.72 -3.70
N ASP A 431 5.51 -9.96 -3.29
CA ASP A 431 5.19 -10.39 -1.95
C ASP A 431 6.20 -11.43 -1.43
N ILE A 432 6.22 -11.58 -0.11
CA ILE A 432 6.94 -12.63 0.59
C ILE A 432 5.92 -13.40 1.42
N LYS A 433 5.93 -14.71 1.30
CA LYS A 433 5.11 -15.61 2.09
C LYS A 433 6.00 -16.61 2.81
N CYS A 434 5.74 -16.80 4.09
CA CYS A 434 6.46 -17.78 4.90
C CYS A 434 5.45 -18.65 5.63
N PHE A 435 5.69 -19.96 5.62
CA PHE A 435 4.82 -20.93 6.29
C PHE A 435 5.65 -21.79 7.22
N LYS A 436 5.25 -21.87 8.49
CA LYS A 436 5.72 -22.90 9.38
C LYS A 436 4.79 -24.10 9.29
N VAL A 437 5.36 -25.30 9.17
CA VAL A 437 4.63 -26.55 9.05
C VAL A 437 4.91 -27.41 10.26
N LYS A 438 3.86 -27.93 10.89
CA LYS A 438 3.95 -28.92 11.98
C LYS A 438 2.88 -29.97 11.80
N ASN A 439 3.24 -31.22 12.02
CA ASN A 439 2.31 -32.36 11.93
C ASN A 439 1.56 -32.35 10.59
N ASP A 440 2.29 -32.10 9.51
CA ASP A 440 1.78 -32.11 8.13
C ASP A 440 0.65 -31.09 7.86
N ALA A 441 0.62 -30.00 8.62
CA ALA A 441 -0.31 -28.90 8.44
C ALA A 441 0.41 -27.56 8.64
N ILE A 442 -0.11 -26.52 7.99
CA ILE A 442 0.38 -25.15 8.18
C ILE A 442 0.05 -24.72 9.62
N ASP A 443 1.08 -24.42 10.40
CA ASP A 443 0.98 -23.99 11.79
C ASP A 443 0.97 -22.46 11.93
N SER A 444 1.71 -21.76 11.06
CA SER A 444 1.79 -20.29 11.06
C SER A 444 2.02 -19.76 9.66
N ILE A 445 1.38 -18.64 9.34
CA ILE A 445 1.50 -17.95 8.06
C ILE A 445 1.95 -16.52 8.30
N MET A 446 3.08 -16.12 7.71
CA MET A 446 3.59 -14.75 7.72
C MET A 446 3.60 -14.23 6.30
N LEU A 447 2.89 -13.14 6.06
CA LEU A 447 2.73 -12.55 4.74
C LEU A 447 3.22 -11.10 4.78
N ASN A 448 3.99 -10.71 3.78
CA ASN A 448 4.32 -9.31 3.51
C ASN A 448 3.78 -8.93 2.14
N GLU A 449 2.55 -8.48 2.10
CA GLU A 449 1.88 -8.01 0.88
C GLU A 449 1.95 -6.48 0.75
N ALA A 450 2.26 -5.79 1.84
CA ALA A 450 2.22 -4.34 1.91
C ALA A 450 3.51 -3.66 1.45
N CYS A 451 4.63 -4.40 1.33
CA CYS A 451 5.91 -3.81 0.98
C CYS A 451 6.74 -4.74 0.11
N SER A 452 7.06 -4.34 -1.11
CA SER A 452 7.92 -5.09 -2.02
C SER A 452 9.42 -5.05 -1.66
N SER A 453 9.80 -4.42 -0.54
CA SER A 453 11.19 -4.46 -0.08
C SER A 453 11.53 -5.88 0.35
N GLY A 454 12.42 -6.52 -0.38
CA GLY A 454 12.73 -7.94 -0.22
C GLY A 454 12.08 -8.86 -1.25
N CYS A 455 11.33 -8.35 -2.22
CA CYS A 455 10.74 -9.10 -3.33
C CYS A 455 11.52 -8.93 -4.64
N GLY A 456 11.25 -9.76 -5.63
CA GLY A 456 11.97 -9.75 -6.93
C GLY A 456 11.90 -8.42 -7.66
N SER A 457 10.77 -7.72 -7.61
CA SER A 457 10.59 -6.41 -8.24
C SER A 457 11.51 -5.32 -7.68
N PHE A 458 12.03 -5.51 -6.48
CA PHE A 458 13.03 -4.63 -5.89
C PHE A 458 14.36 -4.72 -6.66
N ILE A 459 14.88 -5.93 -6.89
CA ILE A 459 16.10 -6.13 -7.70
C ILE A 459 15.87 -5.65 -9.13
N GLU A 460 14.71 -5.97 -9.72
CA GLU A 460 14.37 -5.57 -11.09
C GLU A 460 14.40 -4.05 -11.26
N THR A 461 13.88 -3.30 -10.29
CA THR A 461 13.91 -1.83 -10.29
C THR A 461 15.35 -1.30 -10.33
N PHE A 462 16.24 -1.86 -9.50
CA PHE A 462 17.63 -1.43 -9.48
C PHE A 462 18.40 -1.88 -10.74
N ALA A 463 18.17 -3.10 -11.23
CA ALA A 463 18.78 -3.58 -12.46
C ALA A 463 18.46 -2.63 -13.62
N ARG A 464 17.19 -2.30 -13.82
CA ARG A 464 16.74 -1.36 -14.87
C ARG A 464 17.29 0.05 -14.68
N SER A 465 17.35 0.54 -13.44
CA SER A 465 17.89 1.88 -13.16
C SER A 465 19.39 1.99 -13.50
N MET A 466 20.10 0.86 -13.51
CA MET A 466 21.51 0.75 -13.87
C MET A 466 21.72 0.30 -15.32
N GLY A 467 20.63 0.12 -16.11
CA GLY A 467 20.71 -0.27 -17.52
C GLY A 467 20.96 -1.76 -17.76
N TYR A 468 20.64 -2.62 -16.82
CA TYR A 468 20.83 -4.07 -16.90
C TYR A 468 19.50 -4.82 -17.00
N GLU A 469 19.49 -5.92 -17.75
CA GLU A 469 18.46 -6.95 -17.60
C GLU A 469 18.64 -7.69 -16.28
N ILE A 470 17.53 -8.14 -15.67
CA ILE A 470 17.55 -8.73 -14.33
C ILE A 470 18.47 -9.95 -14.21
N ALA A 471 18.52 -10.79 -15.26
CA ALA A 471 19.37 -11.99 -15.29
C ALA A 471 20.86 -11.63 -15.35
N ASP A 472 21.22 -10.59 -16.09
CA ASP A 472 22.61 -10.12 -16.21
C ASP A 472 23.06 -9.44 -14.93
N PHE A 473 22.18 -8.67 -14.32
CA PHE A 473 22.41 -8.02 -13.03
C PHE A 473 22.63 -9.05 -11.91
N ALA A 474 21.82 -10.12 -11.89
CA ALA A 474 21.98 -11.23 -10.96
C ALA A 474 23.32 -11.95 -11.13
N ARG A 475 23.73 -12.23 -12.39
CA ARG A 475 25.02 -12.87 -12.70
C ARG A 475 26.21 -12.02 -12.31
N ALA A 476 26.12 -10.69 -12.51
CA ALA A 476 27.19 -9.78 -12.14
C ALA A 476 27.53 -9.85 -10.65
N GLY A 477 26.52 -10.01 -9.77
CA GLY A 477 26.71 -10.08 -8.33
C GLY A 477 27.32 -11.38 -7.80
N LEU A 478 27.38 -12.49 -8.59
CA LEU A 478 27.82 -13.81 -8.10
C LEU A 478 29.27 -13.79 -7.58
N PHE A 479 30.16 -13.15 -8.32
CA PHE A 479 31.59 -13.11 -8.02
C PHE A 479 32.09 -11.69 -7.67
N ALA A 480 31.21 -10.83 -7.20
CA ALA A 480 31.56 -9.50 -6.75
C ALA A 480 32.67 -9.56 -5.70
N PRO A 481 33.80 -8.85 -5.89
CA PRO A 481 34.96 -8.96 -5.00
C PRO A 481 34.76 -8.26 -3.65
N ALA A 482 33.91 -7.23 -3.61
CA ALA A 482 33.70 -6.40 -2.44
C ALA A 482 32.22 -5.96 -2.34
N PRO A 483 31.27 -6.88 -2.08
CA PRO A 483 29.85 -6.56 -2.00
C PRO A 483 29.57 -5.44 -1.01
N VAL A 484 28.76 -4.46 -1.40
CA VAL A 484 28.43 -3.31 -0.56
C VAL A 484 27.53 -3.72 0.61
N GLU A 485 27.84 -3.30 1.83
CA GLU A 485 26.94 -3.48 2.98
C GLU A 485 25.79 -2.47 2.94
N LEU A 486 24.63 -2.90 2.48
CA LEU A 486 23.44 -2.07 2.33
C LEU A 486 22.45 -2.20 3.51
N GLY A 487 22.69 -3.16 4.41
CA GLY A 487 21.83 -3.44 5.55
C GLY A 487 20.44 -3.97 5.18
N SER A 488 19.51 -3.86 6.12
CA SER A 488 18.11 -4.27 5.95
C SER A 488 17.18 -3.05 6.03
N ARG A 489 16.97 -2.35 4.91
CA ARG A 489 16.14 -1.14 4.85
C ARG A 489 15.00 -1.31 3.85
N CYS A 490 13.94 -0.50 3.98
CA CYS A 490 12.89 -0.48 2.97
C CYS A 490 13.42 0.08 1.65
N THR A 491 12.69 -0.15 0.56
CA THR A 491 13.08 0.24 -0.81
C THR A 491 13.44 1.72 -0.92
N VAL A 492 12.72 2.60 -0.22
CA VAL A 492 12.95 4.05 -0.22
C VAL A 492 14.32 4.39 0.35
N PHE A 493 14.62 3.89 1.55
CA PHE A 493 15.92 4.13 2.18
C PHE A 493 17.07 3.40 1.46
N MET A 494 16.77 2.26 0.82
CA MET A 494 17.75 1.51 0.04
C MET A 494 18.21 2.30 -1.19
N ASN A 495 17.30 3.03 -1.83
CA ASN A 495 17.62 3.92 -2.95
C ASN A 495 18.72 4.92 -2.58
N SER A 496 18.59 5.55 -1.41
CA SER A 496 19.60 6.47 -0.90
C SER A 496 20.93 5.78 -0.61
N SER A 497 20.89 4.55 -0.06
CA SER A 497 22.11 3.77 0.23
C SER A 497 22.83 3.33 -1.04
N VAL A 498 22.09 2.86 -2.05
CA VAL A 498 22.64 2.47 -3.36
C VAL A 498 23.26 3.66 -4.07
N LYS A 499 22.58 4.83 -4.07
CA LYS A 499 23.13 6.06 -4.65
C LYS A 499 24.37 6.54 -3.94
N GLN A 500 24.40 6.42 -2.61
CA GLN A 500 25.58 6.76 -1.86
C GLN A 500 26.75 5.84 -2.25
N ALA A 501 26.51 4.52 -2.33
CA ALA A 501 27.53 3.56 -2.78
C ALA A 501 28.04 3.88 -4.20
N GLN A 502 27.13 4.26 -5.13
CA GLN A 502 27.52 4.70 -6.48
C GLN A 502 28.37 5.97 -6.47
N LYS A 503 28.01 6.97 -5.64
CA LYS A 503 28.79 8.20 -5.45
C LYS A 503 30.19 7.89 -4.90
N ASP A 504 30.28 6.91 -4.01
CA ASP A 504 31.53 6.46 -3.38
C ASP A 504 32.36 5.55 -4.27
N GLY A 505 31.83 5.19 -5.48
CA GLY A 505 32.56 4.49 -6.55
C GLY A 505 32.44 2.96 -6.49
N ALA A 506 31.43 2.42 -5.80
CA ALA A 506 31.14 0.98 -5.83
C ALA A 506 30.76 0.50 -7.24
N SER A 507 31.22 -0.69 -7.61
CA SER A 507 30.91 -1.30 -8.89
C SER A 507 29.45 -1.80 -8.95
N VAL A 508 28.92 -2.02 -10.14
CA VAL A 508 27.58 -2.58 -10.33
C VAL A 508 27.51 -4.00 -9.77
N GLU A 509 28.58 -4.77 -9.89
CA GLU A 509 28.75 -6.12 -9.36
C GLU A 509 28.60 -6.12 -7.83
N ASP A 510 29.33 -5.22 -7.14
CA ASP A 510 29.32 -5.09 -5.68
C ASP A 510 27.96 -4.63 -5.16
N ILE A 511 27.29 -3.74 -5.89
CA ILE A 511 25.93 -3.29 -5.58
C ILE A 511 24.92 -4.41 -5.78
N SER A 512 25.01 -5.19 -6.85
CA SER A 512 24.13 -6.32 -7.14
C SER A 512 24.19 -7.39 -6.05
N ALA A 513 25.41 -7.74 -5.62
CA ALA A 513 25.62 -8.66 -4.52
C ALA A 513 25.07 -8.10 -3.18
N GLY A 514 25.33 -6.83 -2.89
CA GLY A 514 24.81 -6.16 -1.70
C GLY A 514 23.29 -6.11 -1.64
N LEU A 515 22.62 -5.85 -2.77
CA LEU A 515 21.16 -5.89 -2.89
C LEU A 515 20.61 -7.29 -2.68
N SER A 516 21.27 -8.33 -3.20
CA SER A 516 20.87 -9.73 -3.00
C SER A 516 20.95 -10.13 -1.52
N MET A 517 21.98 -9.69 -0.80
CA MET A 517 22.10 -9.88 0.65
C MET A 517 21.01 -9.08 1.41
N SER A 518 20.73 -7.85 0.98
CA SER A 518 19.74 -6.99 1.64
C SER A 518 18.33 -7.55 1.56
N ILE A 519 17.93 -8.15 0.43
CA ILE A 519 16.63 -8.84 0.28
C ILE A 519 16.49 -9.93 1.32
N VAL A 520 17.51 -10.75 1.47
CA VAL A 520 17.53 -11.85 2.44
C VAL A 520 17.41 -11.33 3.87
N LYS A 521 18.19 -10.33 4.22
CA LYS A 521 18.12 -9.69 5.54
C LYS A 521 16.72 -9.10 5.81
N ASN A 522 16.08 -8.48 4.79
CA ASN A 522 14.72 -8.00 4.91
C ASN A 522 13.71 -9.14 5.12
N ALA A 523 13.82 -10.25 4.38
CA ALA A 523 12.96 -11.41 4.55
C ALA A 523 13.07 -12.00 5.97
N ILE A 524 14.31 -12.26 6.43
CA ILE A 524 14.55 -12.91 7.72
C ILE A 524 14.18 -12.00 8.89
N TYR A 525 14.68 -10.75 8.91
CA TYR A 525 14.59 -9.89 10.10
C TYR A 525 13.34 -9.02 10.15
N LYS A 526 12.72 -8.70 9.00
CA LYS A 526 11.55 -7.80 8.96
C LYS A 526 10.23 -8.56 8.76
N VAL A 527 10.24 -9.63 7.95
CA VAL A 527 9.03 -10.39 7.63
C VAL A 527 8.90 -11.59 8.57
N ILE A 528 9.89 -12.47 8.60
CA ILE A 528 9.89 -13.69 9.41
C ILE A 528 10.11 -13.34 10.89
N ARG A 529 10.91 -12.30 11.14
CA ARG A 529 11.33 -11.87 12.50
C ARG A 529 12.03 -12.99 13.28
N ALA A 530 12.82 -13.80 12.57
CA ALA A 530 13.60 -14.88 13.19
C ALA A 530 14.68 -14.27 14.11
N ARG A 531 14.82 -14.84 15.31
CA ARG A 531 15.86 -14.43 16.26
C ARG A 531 17.18 -15.14 15.99
N ASN A 532 17.08 -16.36 15.46
CA ASN A 532 18.20 -17.20 15.07
C ASN A 532 17.76 -18.18 13.98
N SER A 533 18.71 -18.93 13.40
CA SER A 533 18.43 -19.92 12.35
C SER A 533 17.54 -21.08 12.82
N ALA A 534 17.55 -21.43 14.08
CA ALA A 534 16.74 -22.52 14.62
C ALA A 534 15.22 -22.19 14.57
N ASP A 535 14.85 -20.92 14.56
CA ASP A 535 13.46 -20.47 14.42
C ASP A 535 12.88 -20.79 13.03
N LEU A 536 13.73 -21.07 12.03
CA LEU A 536 13.37 -21.36 10.65
C LEU A 536 13.17 -22.88 10.37
N GLY A 537 13.50 -23.74 11.34
CA GLY A 537 13.42 -25.20 11.17
C GLY A 537 14.65 -25.82 10.51
N GLN A 538 14.53 -27.09 10.10
CA GLN A 538 15.63 -27.88 9.51
C GLN A 538 15.38 -28.27 8.06
N HIS A 539 14.11 -28.45 7.69
CA HIS A 539 13.66 -28.86 6.36
C HIS A 539 13.04 -27.66 5.64
N ILE A 540 13.91 -26.81 5.08
CA ILE A 540 13.51 -25.54 4.47
C ILE A 540 13.40 -25.70 2.96
N VAL A 541 12.21 -25.40 2.42
CA VAL A 541 12.00 -25.29 0.96
C VAL A 541 11.85 -23.81 0.60
N VAL A 542 12.70 -23.35 -0.30
CA VAL A 542 12.62 -21.99 -0.85
C VAL A 542 12.05 -22.01 -2.26
N GLN A 543 11.15 -21.09 -2.55
CA GLN A 543 10.42 -21.03 -3.80
C GLN A 543 10.08 -19.59 -4.21
N GLY A 544 9.43 -19.42 -5.37
CA GLY A 544 9.19 -18.12 -5.98
C GLY A 544 10.25 -17.71 -6.98
N GLY A 545 9.89 -16.83 -7.91
CA GLY A 545 10.76 -16.43 -9.04
C GLY A 545 12.07 -15.78 -8.62
N THR A 546 12.10 -15.13 -7.45
CA THR A 546 13.29 -14.46 -6.91
C THR A 546 14.41 -15.45 -6.60
N PHE A 547 14.10 -16.70 -6.24
CA PHE A 547 15.10 -17.74 -5.97
C PHE A 547 15.73 -18.36 -7.22
N TYR A 548 15.34 -17.95 -8.43
CA TYR A 548 16.14 -18.21 -9.62
C TYR A 548 17.44 -17.40 -9.65
N ASN A 549 17.53 -16.34 -8.85
CA ASN A 549 18.76 -15.60 -8.62
C ASN A 549 19.65 -16.36 -7.62
N ASP A 550 20.71 -16.98 -8.10
CA ASP A 550 21.64 -17.78 -7.27
C ASP A 550 22.39 -16.90 -6.24
N ALA A 551 22.56 -15.60 -6.49
CA ALA A 551 23.14 -14.68 -5.50
C ALA A 551 22.21 -14.51 -4.28
N VAL A 552 20.91 -14.42 -4.50
CA VAL A 552 19.89 -14.37 -3.41
C VAL A 552 19.86 -15.72 -2.68
N LEU A 553 19.85 -16.82 -3.40
CA LEU A 553 19.83 -18.16 -2.81
C LEU A 553 21.07 -18.41 -1.94
N ARG A 554 22.25 -18.04 -2.44
CA ARG A 554 23.51 -18.16 -1.69
C ARG A 554 23.53 -17.24 -0.47
N ALA A 555 23.06 -16.00 -0.63
CA ALA A 555 22.93 -15.05 0.49
C ALA A 555 22.02 -15.62 1.60
N PHE A 556 20.91 -16.27 1.22
CA PHE A 556 20.00 -16.89 2.18
C PHE A 556 20.65 -18.04 2.95
N GLU A 557 21.32 -18.97 2.26
CA GLU A 557 22.04 -20.08 2.92
C GLU A 557 23.16 -19.59 3.84
N ARG A 558 23.86 -18.53 3.46
CA ARG A 558 24.91 -17.94 4.31
C ARG A 558 24.32 -17.31 5.58
N GLU A 559 23.21 -16.63 5.44
CA GLU A 559 22.58 -15.91 6.56
C GLU A 559 21.99 -16.90 7.58
N ILE A 560 21.42 -18.04 7.13
CA ILE A 560 20.86 -19.07 8.03
C ILE A 560 21.89 -20.13 8.48
N GLY A 561 23.03 -20.22 7.78
CA GLY A 561 24.15 -21.11 8.14
C GLY A 561 24.00 -22.57 7.72
N HIS A 562 22.98 -22.94 6.91
CA HIS A 562 22.82 -24.31 6.38
C HIS A 562 22.13 -24.33 5.01
N PRO A 563 22.27 -25.43 4.25
CA PRO A 563 21.68 -25.56 2.91
C PRO A 563 20.17 -25.69 2.98
N VAL A 564 19.49 -25.29 1.87
CA VAL A 564 18.03 -25.38 1.69
C VAL A 564 17.68 -26.14 0.43
N VAL A 565 16.44 -26.57 0.27
CA VAL A 565 15.91 -27.17 -0.94
C VAL A 565 15.31 -26.05 -1.83
N ARG A 566 15.93 -25.82 -2.99
CA ARG A 566 15.38 -24.96 -4.04
C ARG A 566 14.97 -25.83 -5.23
N PRO A 567 13.65 -26.10 -5.45
CA PRO A 567 13.19 -26.82 -6.64
C PRO A 567 13.62 -26.14 -7.93
N ALA A 568 13.96 -26.92 -8.97
CA ALA A 568 14.28 -26.38 -10.30
C ALA A 568 13.11 -25.57 -10.88
N ILE A 569 11.88 -25.86 -10.44
CA ILE A 569 10.65 -25.17 -10.81
C ILE A 569 10.21 -24.13 -9.75
N ALA A 570 11.17 -23.54 -9.03
CA ALA A 570 10.86 -22.62 -7.89
C ALA A 570 9.82 -21.55 -8.22
N GLY A 571 9.83 -21.00 -9.43
CA GLY A 571 8.84 -20.01 -9.88
C GLY A 571 7.50 -20.59 -10.34
N LEU A 572 7.38 -21.91 -10.46
CA LEU A 572 6.17 -22.61 -10.94
C LEU A 572 5.47 -23.40 -9.83
N MET A 573 5.92 -23.28 -8.59
CA MET A 573 5.43 -24.09 -7.47
C MET A 573 3.93 -23.94 -7.24
N GLY A 574 3.38 -22.73 -7.36
CA GLY A 574 1.93 -22.50 -7.26
C GLY A 574 1.15 -23.24 -8.35
N ALA A 575 1.59 -23.16 -9.60
CA ALA A 575 0.96 -23.87 -10.72
C ALA A 575 1.12 -25.40 -10.59
N TYR A 576 2.30 -25.87 -10.16
CA TYR A 576 2.53 -27.31 -9.96
C TYR A 576 1.66 -27.86 -8.80
N GLY A 577 1.54 -27.12 -7.70
CA GLY A 577 0.65 -27.45 -6.60
C GLY A 577 -0.83 -27.46 -7.00
N ALA A 578 -1.23 -26.54 -7.88
CA ALA A 578 -2.58 -26.56 -8.46
C ALA A 578 -2.80 -27.79 -9.35
N ALA A 579 -1.82 -28.21 -10.15
CA ALA A 579 -1.91 -29.44 -10.95
C ALA A 579 -2.00 -30.70 -10.08
N LEU A 580 -1.23 -30.77 -8.98
CA LEU A 580 -1.32 -31.86 -7.99
C LEU A 580 -2.72 -31.90 -7.35
N TYR A 581 -3.27 -30.76 -6.99
CA TYR A 581 -4.62 -30.65 -6.46
C TYR A 581 -5.69 -31.07 -7.49
N ALA A 582 -5.54 -30.64 -8.75
CA ALA A 582 -6.44 -31.06 -9.83
C ALA A 582 -6.43 -32.59 -10.00
N LYS A 583 -5.28 -33.24 -9.90
CA LYS A 583 -5.17 -34.70 -9.92
C LYS A 583 -5.88 -35.35 -8.73
N GLU A 584 -5.66 -34.83 -7.51
CA GLU A 584 -6.23 -35.39 -6.27
C GLU A 584 -7.77 -35.29 -6.26
N THR A 585 -8.32 -34.21 -6.82
CA THR A 585 -9.78 -33.92 -6.81
C THR A 585 -10.48 -34.34 -8.09
N SER A 586 -9.77 -34.86 -9.10
CA SER A 586 -10.30 -35.26 -10.39
C SER A 586 -11.40 -36.32 -10.27
N LYS A 587 -12.46 -36.12 -11.04
CA LYS A 587 -13.56 -37.10 -11.21
C LYS A 587 -13.42 -37.92 -12.50
N GLY A 588 -12.26 -37.87 -13.14
CA GLY A 588 -11.97 -38.58 -14.39
C GLY A 588 -12.41 -37.83 -15.65
N HIS A 589 -13.05 -36.67 -15.53
CA HIS A 589 -13.41 -35.78 -16.64
C HIS A 589 -13.34 -34.33 -16.20
N THR A 590 -13.06 -33.43 -17.14
CA THR A 590 -12.98 -31.98 -16.91
C THR A 590 -14.18 -31.26 -17.49
N VAL A 591 -14.57 -30.14 -16.86
CA VAL A 591 -15.56 -29.18 -17.38
C VAL A 591 -14.92 -27.97 -18.07
N MET A 592 -13.59 -27.97 -18.21
CA MET A 592 -12.87 -26.90 -18.88
C MET A 592 -13.35 -26.68 -20.30
N LEU A 593 -13.27 -25.43 -20.78
CA LEU A 593 -13.59 -25.11 -22.17
C LEU A 593 -12.72 -25.92 -23.14
N THR A 594 -13.36 -26.52 -24.14
CA THR A 594 -12.69 -27.27 -25.22
C THR A 594 -11.94 -26.34 -26.17
N LEU A 595 -11.01 -26.86 -26.98
CA LEU A 595 -10.26 -26.08 -27.97
C LEU A 595 -11.16 -25.23 -28.88
N PRO A 596 -12.26 -25.75 -29.49
CA PRO A 596 -13.17 -24.93 -30.28
C PRO A 596 -13.84 -23.81 -29.48
N GLN A 597 -14.19 -24.06 -28.21
CA GLN A 597 -14.77 -23.04 -27.33
C GLN A 597 -13.74 -21.96 -26.96
N LEU A 598 -12.49 -22.33 -26.72
CA LEU A 598 -11.37 -21.39 -26.48
C LEU A 598 -11.07 -20.53 -27.72
N GLN A 599 -11.16 -21.10 -28.92
CA GLN A 599 -10.99 -20.37 -30.18
C GLN A 599 -12.06 -19.31 -30.38
N ALA A 600 -13.31 -19.65 -30.05
CA ALA A 600 -14.47 -18.76 -30.14
C ALA A 600 -14.61 -17.82 -28.91
N PHE A 601 -13.79 -17.98 -27.87
CA PHE A 601 -13.91 -17.25 -26.62
C PHE A 601 -13.59 -15.76 -26.79
N THR A 602 -14.50 -14.91 -26.30
CA THR A 602 -14.28 -13.47 -26.21
C THR A 602 -14.51 -12.98 -24.77
N HIS A 603 -13.79 -11.96 -24.39
CA HIS A 603 -13.86 -11.30 -23.09
C HIS A 603 -14.00 -9.80 -23.29
N THR A 604 -14.94 -9.21 -22.58
CA THR A 604 -15.10 -7.75 -22.49
C THR A 604 -15.22 -7.34 -21.04
N SER A 605 -14.57 -6.24 -20.68
CA SER A 605 -14.68 -5.65 -19.35
C SER A 605 -15.22 -4.24 -19.42
N ARG A 606 -16.09 -3.89 -18.47
CA ARG A 606 -16.61 -2.52 -18.33
C ARG A 606 -16.66 -2.11 -16.88
N SER A 607 -16.36 -0.87 -16.60
CA SER A 607 -16.49 -0.29 -15.28
C SER A 607 -17.89 0.27 -15.07
N VAL A 608 -18.50 0.01 -13.90
CA VAL A 608 -19.86 0.47 -13.55
C VAL A 608 -19.85 1.01 -12.12
N GLY A 609 -20.43 2.21 -11.90
CA GLY A 609 -20.63 2.74 -10.56
C GLY A 609 -21.76 1.99 -9.84
N CYS A 610 -21.47 1.42 -8.67
CA CYS A 610 -22.49 0.81 -7.85
C CYS A 610 -23.39 1.87 -7.23
N LYS A 611 -24.71 1.73 -7.40
CA LYS A 611 -25.73 2.62 -6.82
C LYS A 611 -26.38 2.03 -5.55
N GLY A 612 -25.86 0.94 -5.02
CA GLY A 612 -26.49 0.17 -3.94
C GLY A 612 -26.33 0.79 -2.54
N CYS A 613 -25.39 1.69 -2.32
CA CYS A 613 -25.17 2.39 -1.05
C CYS A 613 -24.32 3.66 -1.27
N THR A 614 -24.06 4.41 -0.22
CA THR A 614 -23.28 5.67 -0.23
C THR A 614 -21.82 5.50 -0.64
N ASN A 615 -21.28 4.27 -0.66
CA ASN A 615 -19.88 4.03 -1.05
C ASN A 615 -19.63 4.11 -2.56
N HIS A 616 -20.67 4.11 -3.39
CA HIS A 616 -20.59 4.25 -4.85
C HIS A 616 -19.41 3.51 -5.48
N CYS A 617 -19.17 2.24 -5.06
CA CYS A 617 -18.03 1.44 -5.50
C CYS A 617 -17.91 1.42 -7.02
N SER A 618 -16.72 1.55 -7.54
CA SER A 618 -16.42 1.25 -8.94
C SER A 618 -16.32 -0.26 -9.13
N LEU A 619 -17.24 -0.84 -9.87
CA LEU A 619 -17.30 -2.27 -10.16
C LEU A 619 -16.72 -2.52 -11.55
N THR A 620 -15.90 -3.54 -11.70
CA THR A 620 -15.49 -4.07 -12.99
C THR A 620 -16.34 -5.28 -13.33
N VAL A 621 -17.12 -5.18 -14.39
CA VAL A 621 -17.97 -6.25 -14.89
C VAL A 621 -17.28 -6.93 -16.06
N ASN A 622 -16.84 -8.17 -15.88
CA ASN A 622 -16.28 -9.02 -16.90
C ASN A 622 -17.39 -9.89 -17.50
N LEU A 623 -17.52 -9.85 -18.81
CA LEU A 623 -18.49 -10.65 -19.57
C LEU A 623 -17.71 -11.61 -20.48
N PHE A 624 -18.06 -12.88 -20.44
CA PHE A 624 -17.44 -13.93 -21.22
C PHE A 624 -18.43 -14.51 -22.23
N SER A 625 -17.94 -14.91 -23.40
CA SER A 625 -18.78 -15.52 -24.46
C SER A 625 -19.37 -16.90 -24.09
N ASN A 626 -18.85 -17.53 -23.02
CA ASN A 626 -19.41 -18.75 -22.45
C ASN A 626 -20.71 -18.52 -21.67
N GLY A 627 -21.20 -17.25 -21.58
CA GLY A 627 -22.41 -16.88 -20.85
C GLY A 627 -22.16 -16.53 -19.37
N GLU A 628 -20.96 -16.73 -18.88
CA GLU A 628 -20.58 -16.38 -17.51
C GLU A 628 -20.29 -14.88 -17.37
N LYS A 629 -20.49 -14.40 -16.15
CA LYS A 629 -20.26 -13.02 -15.77
C LYS A 629 -19.49 -12.98 -14.44
N TYR A 630 -18.43 -12.21 -14.38
CA TYR A 630 -17.67 -12.01 -13.14
C TYR A 630 -17.58 -10.53 -12.80
N ILE A 631 -17.96 -10.16 -11.56
CA ILE A 631 -17.93 -8.78 -11.08
C ILE A 631 -16.90 -8.67 -9.96
N SER A 632 -16.00 -7.70 -10.10
CA SER A 632 -14.99 -7.37 -9.11
C SER A 632 -15.09 -5.90 -8.66
N GLY A 633 -14.31 -5.51 -7.64
CA GLY A 633 -14.32 -4.15 -7.09
C GLY A 633 -15.45 -3.87 -6.11
N ASN A 634 -16.32 -4.83 -5.81
CA ASN A 634 -17.40 -4.69 -4.84
C ASN A 634 -16.89 -4.75 -3.40
N LYS A 635 -17.30 -3.76 -2.61
CA LYS A 635 -17.03 -3.70 -1.15
C LYS A 635 -18.16 -4.29 -0.30
N CYS A 636 -19.23 -4.81 -0.90
CA CYS A 636 -20.38 -5.37 -0.19
C CYS A 636 -21.17 -6.37 -1.04
N GLU A 637 -22.13 -7.07 -0.42
CA GLU A 637 -22.99 -8.09 -1.07
C GLU A 637 -23.84 -7.56 -2.22
N LYS A 638 -24.26 -6.30 -2.19
CA LYS A 638 -25.10 -5.71 -3.25
C LYS A 638 -24.41 -5.75 -4.63
N GLY A 639 -23.08 -5.64 -4.66
CA GLY A 639 -22.28 -5.85 -5.88
C GLY A 639 -22.20 -7.32 -6.29
N ALA A 640 -22.19 -8.26 -5.34
CA ALA A 640 -22.16 -9.69 -5.60
C ALA A 640 -23.53 -10.24 -6.05
N LEU A 641 -24.64 -9.74 -5.51
CA LEU A 641 -26.00 -10.10 -5.93
C LEU A 641 -26.27 -9.78 -7.41
N ALA A 642 -25.57 -8.80 -7.97
CA ALA A 642 -25.60 -8.54 -9.41
C ALA A 642 -24.99 -9.67 -10.27
N GLN A 643 -24.26 -10.62 -9.67
CA GLN A 643 -23.73 -11.81 -10.34
C GLN A 643 -24.83 -12.86 -10.61
N SER A 644 -25.87 -12.91 -9.77
CA SER A 644 -26.89 -13.97 -9.78
C SER A 644 -28.10 -13.70 -10.69
N ALA A 645 -28.18 -12.53 -11.34
CA ALA A 645 -29.30 -12.20 -12.24
C ALA A 645 -28.99 -12.66 -13.67
N PRO A 646 -29.89 -13.44 -14.32
CA PRO A 646 -29.70 -13.82 -15.71
C PRO A 646 -29.71 -12.57 -16.60
N SER A 647 -28.83 -12.55 -17.61
CA SER A 647 -28.72 -11.50 -18.61
C SER A 647 -30.04 -11.44 -19.45
N GLY A 648 -30.95 -10.55 -19.09
CA GLY A 648 -32.17 -10.37 -19.91
C GLY A 648 -33.42 -9.81 -19.24
N ALA A 649 -33.33 -9.13 -18.09
CA ALA A 649 -34.49 -8.44 -17.52
C ALA A 649 -34.19 -6.97 -17.28
N SER A 650 -34.76 -6.11 -18.10
CA SER A 650 -34.91 -4.67 -17.89
C SER A 650 -35.78 -4.40 -16.66
N ASP A 651 -35.43 -3.33 -15.95
CA ASP A 651 -36.17 -2.68 -14.88
C ASP A 651 -37.66 -3.04 -14.76
N THR A 652 -38.02 -3.53 -13.56
CA THR A 652 -39.16 -2.94 -12.83
C THR A 652 -39.40 -3.65 -11.49
N THR A 653 -39.50 -2.80 -10.43
CA THR A 653 -40.33 -2.95 -9.23
C THR A 653 -40.24 -4.20 -8.34
N SER A 654 -39.84 -3.90 -7.11
CA SER A 654 -40.36 -4.49 -5.84
C SER A 654 -41.11 -5.82 -5.97
N GLY A 655 -40.43 -6.91 -5.63
CA GLY A 655 -41.08 -8.20 -5.40
C GLY A 655 -40.30 -9.01 -4.38
N ALA A 656 -40.79 -9.02 -3.13
CA ALA A 656 -40.32 -9.96 -2.11
C ALA A 656 -40.63 -11.37 -2.54
N GLY A 657 -39.67 -12.06 -3.15
CA GLY A 657 -39.73 -13.50 -3.46
C GLY A 657 -39.15 -14.28 -2.27
N LYS A 658 -40.00 -15.04 -1.62
CA LYS A 658 -39.71 -16.01 -0.58
C LYS A 658 -38.73 -17.08 -1.10
N SER A 659 -37.42 -16.91 -0.89
CA SER A 659 -36.50 -18.03 -0.76
C SER A 659 -36.46 -18.36 0.73
N GLY A 660 -36.55 -19.65 1.07
CA GLY A 660 -36.56 -20.10 2.47
C GLY A 660 -35.47 -19.47 3.28
N ALA A 661 -35.82 -19.00 4.49
CA ALA A 661 -34.95 -18.33 5.43
C ALA A 661 -33.80 -19.27 5.83
N ALA A 662 -32.67 -19.20 5.11
CA ALA A 662 -31.41 -19.55 5.66
C ALA A 662 -31.17 -18.53 6.79
N ALA A 663 -31.07 -18.98 8.02
CA ALA A 663 -30.85 -18.14 9.18
C ALA A 663 -29.59 -17.27 8.91
N GLN A 664 -29.77 -15.95 8.89
CA GLN A 664 -28.69 -15.02 8.59
C GLN A 664 -27.65 -15.10 9.70
N LEU A 665 -26.39 -15.41 9.35
CA LEU A 665 -25.28 -15.49 10.30
C LEU A 665 -25.16 -14.21 11.12
N PRO A 666 -24.96 -14.27 12.44
CA PRO A 666 -24.79 -13.11 13.28
C PRO A 666 -23.61 -12.23 12.86
N ASN A 667 -23.80 -10.91 12.85
CA ASN A 667 -22.77 -9.92 12.58
C ASN A 667 -22.91 -8.74 13.56
N ILE A 668 -22.13 -8.76 14.63
CA ILE A 668 -22.21 -7.72 15.68
C ILE A 668 -21.66 -6.38 15.18
N THR A 669 -20.76 -6.36 14.21
CA THR A 669 -20.31 -5.10 13.59
C THR A 669 -21.47 -4.38 12.90
N GLU A 670 -22.28 -5.09 12.13
CA GLU A 670 -23.48 -4.53 11.49
C GLU A 670 -24.54 -4.14 12.51
N TYR A 671 -24.75 -4.96 13.55
CA TYR A 671 -25.65 -4.66 14.67
C TYR A 671 -25.32 -3.33 15.34
N LYS A 672 -24.04 -3.10 15.68
CA LYS A 672 -23.58 -1.83 16.27
C LYS A 672 -23.82 -0.65 15.33
N ARG A 673 -23.55 -0.80 14.04
CA ARG A 673 -23.83 0.24 13.03
C ARG A 673 -25.31 0.62 13.01
N GLN A 674 -26.20 -0.37 13.01
CA GLN A 674 -27.64 -0.14 13.04
C GLN A 674 -28.09 0.60 14.30
N LYS A 675 -27.53 0.26 15.48
CA LYS A 675 -27.82 0.97 16.74
C LYS A 675 -27.40 2.43 16.70
N LEU A 676 -26.20 2.73 16.19
CA LEU A 676 -25.74 4.10 16.03
C LEU A 676 -26.57 4.87 14.98
N GLN A 677 -26.97 4.22 13.89
CA GLN A 677 -27.85 4.83 12.89
C GLN A 677 -29.20 5.21 13.47
N LEU A 678 -29.83 4.32 14.22
CA LEU A 678 -31.10 4.59 14.91
C LEU A 678 -31.00 5.80 15.86
N LEU A 679 -29.86 5.93 16.56
CA LEU A 679 -29.61 7.06 17.43
C LEU A 679 -29.47 8.38 16.63
N MET A 680 -28.77 8.34 15.50
CA MET A 680 -28.62 9.50 14.61
C MET A 680 -29.93 9.92 13.95
N ASP A 681 -30.82 8.97 13.66
CA ASP A 681 -32.12 9.21 13.03
C ASP A 681 -33.19 9.67 14.03
N THR A 682 -32.88 9.72 15.33
CA THR A 682 -33.83 10.16 16.36
C THR A 682 -34.19 11.63 16.14
N PRO A 683 -35.48 11.99 16.02
CA PRO A 683 -35.92 13.37 15.84
C PRO A 683 -35.47 14.28 16.99
N GLN A 684 -34.94 15.47 16.65
CA GLN A 684 -34.37 16.41 17.59
C GLN A 684 -35.22 17.69 17.64
N ASN A 685 -35.58 18.13 18.82
CA ASN A 685 -36.39 19.33 19.03
C ASN A 685 -35.75 20.28 20.07
N GLY A 686 -34.42 20.31 20.16
CA GLY A 686 -33.71 21.18 21.09
C GLY A 686 -33.86 22.66 20.74
N THR A 687 -34.00 23.51 21.75
CA THR A 687 -34.18 24.96 21.59
C THR A 687 -32.97 25.81 21.99
N ARG A 688 -31.92 25.16 22.56
CA ARG A 688 -30.71 25.87 23.02
C ARG A 688 -29.66 26.09 21.94
N GLY A 689 -29.78 25.44 20.81
CA GLY A 689 -28.83 25.46 19.71
C GLY A 689 -28.53 24.06 19.19
N VAL A 690 -27.64 23.99 18.18
CA VAL A 690 -27.27 22.77 17.50
C VAL A 690 -25.80 22.43 17.79
N ILE A 691 -25.57 21.30 18.45
CA ILE A 691 -24.23 20.79 18.72
C ILE A 691 -23.88 19.73 17.67
N GLY A 692 -22.75 19.94 16.97
CA GLY A 692 -22.18 18.98 16.04
C GLY A 692 -21.27 17.97 16.73
N LEU A 693 -21.49 16.66 16.50
CA LEU A 693 -20.64 15.57 16.99
C LEU A 693 -19.96 14.89 15.80
N PRO A 694 -18.63 14.98 15.65
CA PRO A 694 -17.90 14.27 14.60
C PRO A 694 -17.83 12.78 14.93
N LEU A 695 -18.44 11.92 14.09
CA LEU A 695 -18.44 10.47 14.30
C LEU A 695 -17.11 9.85 13.83
N ALA A 696 -16.09 10.03 14.65
CA ALA A 696 -14.74 9.49 14.39
C ALA A 696 -14.05 9.14 15.72
N LEU A 697 -13.04 8.29 15.65
CA LEU A 697 -12.23 7.86 16.79
C LEU A 697 -13.10 7.40 17.99
N GLY A 698 -12.83 7.87 19.21
CA GLY A 698 -13.56 7.49 20.41
C GLY A 698 -15.05 7.84 20.41
N MET A 699 -15.49 8.69 19.48
CA MET A 699 -16.91 9.05 19.37
C MET A 699 -17.80 7.86 18.97
N TYR A 700 -17.25 6.84 18.26
CA TYR A 700 -18.00 5.63 17.94
C TYR A 700 -18.51 4.86 19.17
N GLU A 701 -17.76 4.87 20.25
CA GLU A 701 -18.18 4.25 21.51
C GLU A 701 -19.00 5.20 22.37
N LEU A 702 -18.60 6.48 22.41
CA LEU A 702 -19.17 7.47 23.30
C LEU A 702 -20.33 8.27 22.67
N LEU A 703 -20.77 7.98 21.44
CA LEU A 703 -21.91 8.68 20.84
C LEU A 703 -23.19 8.57 21.69
N PRO A 704 -23.58 7.40 22.23
CA PRO A 704 -24.75 7.30 23.09
C PRO A 704 -24.65 8.21 24.34
N PHE A 705 -23.45 8.33 24.91
CA PHE A 705 -23.16 9.19 26.05
C PHE A 705 -23.39 10.68 25.75
N TRP A 706 -22.68 11.16 24.69
CA TRP A 706 -22.73 12.58 24.33
C TRP A 706 -24.07 13.00 23.75
N HIS A 707 -24.69 12.11 22.97
CA HIS A 707 -26.03 12.35 22.44
C HIS A 707 -27.04 12.53 23.53
N ALA A 708 -27.11 11.62 24.52
CA ALA A 708 -28.03 11.72 25.65
C ALA A 708 -27.76 12.98 26.50
N LEU A 709 -26.48 13.31 26.74
CA LEU A 709 -26.10 14.50 27.49
C LEU A 709 -26.64 15.77 26.86
N PHE A 710 -26.37 15.99 25.57
CA PHE A 710 -26.77 17.23 24.90
C PHE A 710 -28.30 17.32 24.70
N THR A 711 -28.94 16.18 24.39
CA THR A 711 -30.40 16.12 24.27
C THR A 711 -31.08 16.46 25.59
N GLU A 712 -30.61 15.91 26.73
CA GLU A 712 -31.13 16.19 28.05
C GLU A 712 -30.93 17.66 28.49
N LEU A 713 -29.85 18.29 27.99
CA LEU A 713 -29.62 19.73 28.16
C LEU A 713 -30.49 20.62 27.28
N GLY A 714 -31.27 20.06 26.36
CA GLY A 714 -32.13 20.77 25.43
C GLY A 714 -31.43 21.29 24.17
N PHE A 715 -30.31 20.72 23.76
CA PHE A 715 -29.69 20.95 22.47
C PHE A 715 -30.24 20.00 21.41
N SER A 716 -30.24 20.45 20.17
CA SER A 716 -30.31 19.54 19.03
C SER A 716 -28.92 18.99 18.69
N VAL A 717 -28.80 17.67 18.53
CA VAL A 717 -27.52 17.02 18.22
C VAL A 717 -27.47 16.72 16.73
N ARG A 718 -26.43 17.16 16.07
CA ARG A 718 -26.15 16.86 14.68
C ARG A 718 -24.89 15.99 14.60
N VAL A 719 -25.03 14.74 14.16
CA VAL A 719 -23.90 13.84 13.96
C VAL A 719 -23.45 13.90 12.50
N SER A 720 -22.16 13.89 12.24
CA SER A 720 -21.61 13.97 10.88
C SER A 720 -21.91 12.76 9.97
N GLY A 721 -22.49 11.67 10.54
CA GLY A 721 -22.79 10.43 9.86
C GLY A 721 -21.59 9.48 9.72
N PHE A 722 -21.80 8.30 9.13
CA PHE A 722 -20.71 7.36 8.83
C PHE A 722 -19.79 7.91 7.77
N SER A 723 -18.55 7.47 7.81
CA SER A 723 -17.51 7.92 6.88
C SER A 723 -17.74 7.41 5.44
N SER A 724 -17.26 8.19 4.50
CA SER A 724 -17.17 7.84 3.08
C SER A 724 -15.92 8.45 2.46
N ARG A 725 -15.54 7.97 1.27
CA ARG A 725 -14.40 8.54 0.54
C ARG A 725 -14.61 10.03 0.21
N GLU A 726 -15.84 10.43 -0.10
CA GLU A 726 -16.18 11.83 -0.36
C GLU A 726 -16.00 12.70 0.89
N LEU A 727 -16.39 12.16 2.07
CA LEU A 727 -16.21 12.85 3.34
C LEU A 727 -14.71 13.02 3.64
N TYR A 728 -13.90 11.97 3.45
CA TYR A 728 -12.45 12.05 3.61
C TYR A 728 -11.83 13.13 2.74
N ALA A 729 -12.20 13.17 1.45
CA ALA A 729 -11.68 14.14 0.49
C ALA A 729 -11.95 15.60 0.88
N LYS A 730 -13.07 15.88 1.58
CA LYS A 730 -13.39 17.24 2.07
C LYS A 730 -12.36 17.77 3.08
N GLY A 731 -11.81 16.90 3.92
CA GLY A 731 -10.87 17.29 4.97
C GLY A 731 -9.40 17.05 4.64
N GLN A 732 -9.09 16.42 3.50
CA GLN A 732 -7.75 15.97 3.17
C GLN A 732 -6.71 17.10 3.17
N TYR A 733 -7.09 18.30 2.77
CA TYR A 733 -6.20 19.46 2.68
C TYR A 733 -5.63 19.93 4.02
N SER A 734 -6.34 19.67 5.13
CA SER A 734 -5.96 20.11 6.47
C SER A 734 -5.23 19.05 7.30
N ILE A 735 -4.97 17.86 6.73
CA ILE A 735 -4.23 16.79 7.39
C ILE A 735 -2.76 17.19 7.53
N PRO A 736 -2.23 17.30 8.78
CA PRO A 736 -0.89 17.85 8.98
C PRO A 736 0.25 16.84 8.72
N SER A 737 -0.05 15.55 8.66
CA SER A 737 0.96 14.51 8.47
C SER A 737 0.38 13.27 7.83
N ASP A 738 1.09 12.76 6.83
CA ASP A 738 0.77 11.50 6.16
C ASP A 738 0.91 10.28 7.08
N THR A 739 1.71 10.40 8.14
CA THR A 739 1.94 9.31 9.10
C THR A 739 0.81 9.15 10.12
N ALA A 740 -0.16 10.08 10.20
CA ALA A 740 -1.33 9.91 11.02
C ALA A 740 -2.14 8.68 10.58
N CYS A 741 -2.67 7.91 11.52
CA CYS A 741 -3.51 6.75 11.19
C CYS A 741 -4.79 7.18 10.45
N TYR A 742 -5.28 6.33 9.54
CA TYR A 742 -6.44 6.66 8.72
C TYR A 742 -7.68 7.06 9.51
N PRO A 743 -8.05 6.40 10.63
CA PRO A 743 -9.16 6.84 11.47
C PRO A 743 -9.05 8.27 12.00
N ALA A 744 -7.83 8.76 12.20
CA ALA A 744 -7.59 10.13 12.60
C ALA A 744 -7.70 11.11 11.43
N LYS A 745 -7.15 10.76 10.27
CA LYS A 745 -7.22 11.58 9.05
C LYS A 745 -8.66 11.86 8.63
N ILE A 746 -9.54 10.87 8.75
CA ILE A 746 -10.93 10.99 8.33
C ILE A 746 -11.73 11.98 9.23
N MET A 747 -11.28 12.23 10.45
CA MET A 747 -11.87 13.21 11.38
C MET A 747 -11.95 14.60 10.74
N HIS A 748 -10.97 15.02 9.97
CA HIS A 748 -10.97 16.30 9.27
C HIS A 748 -12.19 16.46 8.36
N GLY A 749 -12.56 15.40 7.64
CA GLY A 749 -13.75 15.39 6.79
C GLY A 749 -15.07 15.46 7.58
N HIS A 750 -15.13 14.84 8.77
CA HIS A 750 -16.28 14.94 9.66
C HIS A 750 -16.50 16.37 10.16
N VAL A 751 -15.42 17.05 10.53
CA VAL A 751 -15.46 18.45 10.95
C VAL A 751 -15.95 19.35 9.81
N GLU A 752 -15.39 19.21 8.60
CA GLU A 752 -15.83 19.96 7.42
C GLU A 752 -17.31 19.71 7.08
N THR A 753 -17.77 18.49 7.27
CA THR A 753 -19.18 18.14 7.05
C THR A 753 -20.10 18.85 8.05
N LEU A 754 -19.73 18.90 9.32
CA LEU A 754 -20.49 19.62 10.35
C LEU A 754 -20.48 21.14 10.13
N LEU A 755 -19.35 21.71 9.72
CA LEU A 755 -19.25 23.12 9.34
C LEU A 755 -20.20 23.46 8.17
N ALA A 756 -20.26 22.60 7.15
CA ALA A 756 -21.17 22.75 6.03
C ALA A 756 -22.66 22.61 6.43
N GLN A 757 -22.97 21.89 7.49
CA GLN A 757 -24.32 21.76 8.06
C GLN A 757 -24.76 22.95 8.92
N GLY A 758 -23.88 23.90 9.19
CA GLY A 758 -24.20 25.14 9.92
C GLY A 758 -24.53 24.93 11.37
N VAL A 759 -23.79 24.05 12.08
CA VAL A 759 -23.96 23.85 13.53
C VAL A 759 -23.44 25.06 14.33
N ASP A 760 -24.05 25.34 15.49
CA ASP A 760 -23.63 26.46 16.35
C ASP A 760 -22.29 26.21 17.04
N ALA A 761 -22.03 24.93 17.41
CA ALA A 761 -20.74 24.51 17.95
C ALA A 761 -20.44 23.06 17.55
N ILE A 762 -19.16 22.74 17.40
CA ILE A 762 -18.66 21.36 17.22
C ILE A 762 -18.02 20.94 18.53
N PHE A 763 -18.43 19.79 19.07
CA PHE A 763 -17.92 19.27 20.33
C PHE A 763 -17.09 17.98 20.09
N TYR A 764 -15.81 18.01 20.47
CA TYR A 764 -14.91 16.87 20.50
C TYR A 764 -13.98 16.95 21.71
N PRO A 765 -14.31 16.32 22.85
CA PRO A 765 -13.55 16.47 24.08
C PRO A 765 -12.20 15.76 24.04
N SER A 766 -11.20 16.32 24.71
CA SER A 766 -9.92 15.70 24.99
C SER A 766 -10.04 14.80 26.22
N LEU A 767 -9.99 13.48 26.00
CA LEU A 767 -10.13 12.45 27.03
C LEU A 767 -8.82 11.66 27.17
N SER A 768 -7.97 12.00 28.13
CA SER A 768 -6.75 11.25 28.42
C SER A 768 -7.07 9.81 28.85
N TYR A 769 -8.16 9.65 29.61
CA TYR A 769 -8.63 8.38 30.14
C TYR A 769 -9.97 8.00 29.49
N ASN A 770 -10.11 6.74 29.15
CA ASN A 770 -11.38 6.14 28.77
C ASN A 770 -12.15 5.67 30.03
N VAL A 771 -13.35 5.13 29.83
CA VAL A 771 -14.11 4.47 30.90
C VAL A 771 -13.28 3.33 31.47
N ASP A 772 -13.20 3.27 32.81
CA ASP A 772 -12.46 2.21 33.50
C ASP A 772 -13.30 0.92 33.53
N GLU A 773 -12.86 -0.10 32.84
CA GLU A 773 -13.48 -1.42 32.81
C GLU A 773 -12.85 -2.41 33.80
N HIS A 774 -11.88 -1.97 34.61
CA HIS A 774 -11.17 -2.76 35.60
C HIS A 774 -10.48 -4.02 35.03
N ILE A 775 -10.09 -4.02 33.74
CA ILE A 775 -9.39 -5.14 33.07
C ILE A 775 -7.92 -4.81 32.72
N SER A 776 -7.44 -3.67 33.21
CA SER A 776 -6.07 -3.19 32.92
C SER A 776 -5.52 -2.43 34.12
N SER A 777 -4.18 -2.26 34.17
CA SER A 777 -3.51 -1.48 35.22
C SER A 777 -3.78 0.03 35.15
N ASN A 778 -4.21 0.50 33.98
CA ASN A 778 -4.67 1.86 33.71
C ASN A 778 -5.63 1.84 32.50
N HIS A 779 -6.34 2.95 32.26
CA HIS A 779 -7.38 3.05 31.22
C HIS A 779 -7.15 4.23 30.28
N TYR A 780 -5.93 4.42 29.81
CA TYR A 780 -5.58 5.48 28.86
C TYR A 780 -6.24 5.29 27.50
N ASN A 781 -6.56 6.42 26.86
CA ASN A 781 -6.72 6.49 25.42
C ASN A 781 -5.35 6.65 24.73
N CYS A 782 -5.20 6.20 23.50
CA CYS A 782 -4.01 6.51 22.74
C CYS A 782 -3.90 8.04 22.51
N PRO A 783 -2.69 8.59 22.35
CA PRO A 783 -2.51 10.05 22.22
C PRO A 783 -3.35 10.67 21.10
N VAL A 784 -3.57 9.94 20.00
CA VAL A 784 -4.40 10.40 18.88
C VAL A 784 -5.86 10.52 19.30
N VAL A 785 -6.44 9.50 19.95
CA VAL A 785 -7.82 9.55 20.44
C VAL A 785 -7.98 10.63 21.52
N ALA A 786 -6.99 10.75 22.41
CA ALA A 786 -7.04 11.65 23.53
C ALA A 786 -6.96 13.13 23.14
N TYR A 787 -6.10 13.49 22.17
CA TYR A 787 -5.68 14.89 21.96
C TYR A 787 -5.88 15.40 20.52
N TYR A 788 -6.61 14.67 19.68
CA TYR A 788 -6.77 15.07 18.28
C TYR A 788 -7.52 16.41 18.13
N GLY A 789 -8.30 16.81 19.10
CA GLY A 789 -8.94 18.13 19.17
C GLY A 789 -7.97 19.30 19.08
N GLU A 790 -6.82 19.22 19.76
CA GLU A 790 -5.74 20.22 19.70
C GLU A 790 -5.16 20.33 18.28
N LEU A 791 -4.96 19.18 17.64
CA LEU A 791 -4.40 19.11 16.31
C LEU A 791 -5.37 19.70 15.26
N LEU A 792 -6.66 19.41 15.38
CA LEU A 792 -7.70 20.01 14.54
C LEU A 792 -7.74 21.53 14.71
N HIS A 793 -7.78 21.99 15.97
CA HIS A 793 -7.81 23.43 16.27
C HIS A 793 -6.62 24.17 15.67
N SER A 794 -5.42 23.56 15.71
CA SER A 794 -4.20 24.18 15.22
C SER A 794 -4.04 24.13 13.68
N ASN A 795 -4.69 23.18 12.98
CA ASN A 795 -4.46 22.94 11.57
C ASN A 795 -5.66 23.22 10.65
N MET A 796 -6.84 23.50 11.22
CA MET A 796 -8.07 23.76 10.44
C MET A 796 -8.51 25.21 10.57
N ASP A 797 -8.10 26.09 9.66
CA ASP A 797 -8.55 27.50 9.65
C ASP A 797 -10.08 27.65 9.52
N SER A 798 -10.74 26.66 8.92
CA SER A 798 -12.20 26.63 8.80
C SER A 798 -12.92 26.65 10.15
N LEU A 799 -12.30 26.12 11.21
CA LEU A 799 -12.83 26.11 12.58
C LEU A 799 -12.94 27.51 13.21
N ARG A 800 -12.22 28.51 12.69
CA ARG A 800 -12.35 29.91 13.15
C ARG A 800 -13.74 30.52 12.91
N LYS A 801 -14.57 29.85 12.08
CA LYS A 801 -15.91 30.31 11.70
C LYS A 801 -17.03 29.81 12.63
N THR A 802 -16.72 28.89 13.55
CA THR A 802 -17.67 28.30 14.48
C THR A 802 -17.02 28.08 15.85
N HIS A 803 -17.83 27.78 16.86
CA HIS A 803 -17.31 27.43 18.18
C HIS A 803 -16.83 25.97 18.16
N PHE A 804 -15.50 25.75 18.27
CA PHE A 804 -14.93 24.41 18.42
C PHE A 804 -14.62 24.13 19.88
N LEU A 805 -15.38 23.21 20.48
CA LEU A 805 -15.31 22.86 21.89
C LEU A 805 -14.53 21.57 22.08
N PHE A 806 -13.32 21.66 22.60
CA PHE A 806 -12.43 20.49 22.82
C PHE A 806 -11.89 20.46 24.28
N PRO A 807 -12.79 20.56 25.29
CA PRO A 807 -12.35 20.64 26.68
C PRO A 807 -11.65 19.35 27.13
N TYR A 808 -10.69 19.50 28.04
CA TYR A 808 -10.11 18.37 28.77
C TYR A 808 -11.08 17.92 29.86
N LEU A 809 -11.57 16.71 29.74
CA LEU A 809 -12.60 16.16 30.63
C LEU A 809 -12.19 14.83 31.25
N ASN A 810 -12.71 14.58 32.46
CA ASN A 810 -12.58 13.30 33.14
C ASN A 810 -13.90 12.55 33.12
N ILE A 811 -14.01 11.54 32.23
CA ILE A 811 -15.24 10.75 32.09
C ILE A 811 -15.48 9.79 33.26
N ASN A 812 -14.47 9.51 34.11
CA ASN A 812 -14.61 8.63 35.26
C ASN A 812 -15.04 9.35 36.55
N ASN A 813 -15.26 10.67 36.50
CA ASN A 813 -15.73 11.44 37.62
C ASN A 813 -16.86 12.39 37.23
N GLY A 814 -18.09 11.97 37.45
CA GLY A 814 -19.29 12.71 37.03
C GLY A 814 -19.36 14.15 37.55
N SER A 815 -18.86 14.41 38.77
CA SER A 815 -18.84 15.77 39.33
C SER A 815 -17.81 16.68 38.67
N GLN A 816 -16.64 16.15 38.34
CA GLN A 816 -15.61 16.89 37.58
C GLN A 816 -16.07 17.10 36.14
N LEU A 817 -16.66 16.08 35.52
CA LEU A 817 -17.23 16.16 34.19
C LEU A 817 -18.31 17.24 34.10
N ALA A 818 -19.28 17.26 35.04
CA ALA A 818 -20.33 18.27 35.08
C ALA A 818 -19.76 19.68 35.20
N ARG A 819 -18.75 19.89 36.06
CA ARG A 819 -18.09 21.20 36.21
C ARG A 819 -17.35 21.63 34.95
N GLY A 820 -16.60 20.70 34.29
CA GLY A 820 -15.86 20.98 33.05
C GLY A 820 -16.79 21.35 31.91
N LEU A 821 -17.89 20.60 31.75
CA LEU A 821 -18.94 20.89 30.76
C LEU A 821 -19.65 22.20 31.02
N HIS A 822 -20.01 22.47 32.29
CA HIS A 822 -20.66 23.71 32.65
C HIS A 822 -19.81 24.95 32.31
N LYS A 823 -18.52 24.89 32.58
CA LYS A 823 -17.56 25.94 32.18
C LYS A 823 -17.50 26.08 30.66
N CYS A 824 -17.24 25.02 29.95
CA CYS A 824 -17.03 25.03 28.49
C CYS A 824 -18.30 25.51 27.74
N LEU A 825 -19.45 24.97 28.06
CA LEU A 825 -20.72 25.36 27.43
C LEU A 825 -21.16 26.77 27.79
N GLY A 826 -20.90 27.23 29.04
CA GLY A 826 -21.20 28.57 29.49
C GLY A 826 -20.41 29.70 28.81
N GLU A 827 -19.28 29.35 28.16
CA GLU A 827 -18.51 30.30 27.37
C GLU A 827 -19.18 30.62 26.02
N VAL A 828 -20.08 29.77 25.54
CA VAL A 828 -20.67 29.87 24.20
C VAL A 828 -22.20 30.02 24.24
N PHE A 829 -22.87 29.34 25.15
CA PHE A 829 -24.31 29.27 25.22
C PHE A 829 -24.82 29.99 26.49
N SER A 830 -26.10 30.34 26.52
CA SER A 830 -26.75 30.89 27.72
C SER A 830 -26.59 29.95 28.91
N GLU A 831 -26.60 30.52 30.12
CA GLU A 831 -26.38 29.81 31.38
C GLU A 831 -27.25 28.52 31.53
N ILE A 832 -26.59 27.41 31.81
CA ILE A 832 -27.19 26.11 32.03
C ILE A 832 -27.21 25.86 33.53
N PRO A 833 -28.39 25.70 34.20
CA PRO A 833 -28.42 25.45 35.64
C PRO A 833 -27.59 24.21 36.02
N GLY A 834 -26.76 24.30 37.05
CA GLY A 834 -25.91 23.21 37.52
C GLY A 834 -26.67 21.89 37.86
N ARG A 835 -27.93 22.01 38.30
CA ARG A 835 -28.81 20.84 38.52
C ARG A 835 -29.14 20.12 37.20
N ASP A 836 -29.33 20.84 36.10
CA ASP A 836 -29.64 20.30 34.80
C ASP A 836 -28.38 19.63 34.20
N MET A 837 -27.21 20.23 34.41
CA MET A 837 -25.93 19.61 34.03
C MET A 837 -25.71 18.27 34.77
N THR A 838 -25.97 18.23 36.06
CA THR A 838 -25.84 16.99 36.87
C THR A 838 -26.81 15.90 36.40
N ARG A 839 -28.05 16.30 36.07
CA ARG A 839 -29.07 15.38 35.54
C ARG A 839 -28.64 14.83 34.17
N ALA A 840 -28.16 15.70 33.29
CA ALA A 840 -27.70 15.30 31.94
C ALA A 840 -26.50 14.37 32.00
N VAL A 841 -25.53 14.61 32.87
CA VAL A 841 -24.40 13.71 33.08
C VAL A 841 -24.85 12.33 33.56
N LYS A 842 -25.84 12.28 34.49
CA LYS A 842 -26.40 11.01 34.95
C LYS A 842 -27.13 10.26 33.83
N ALA A 843 -27.89 10.97 32.99
CA ALA A 843 -28.57 10.38 31.84
C ALA A 843 -27.57 9.86 30.80
N ALA A 844 -26.45 10.57 30.59
CA ALA A 844 -25.37 10.15 29.68
C ALA A 844 -24.73 8.82 30.11
N TYR A 845 -24.40 8.66 31.40
CA TYR A 845 -23.87 7.37 31.91
C TYR A 845 -24.89 6.24 31.72
N ALA A 846 -26.15 6.49 32.06
CA ALA A 846 -27.20 5.48 31.90
C ALA A 846 -27.38 5.04 30.44
N ALA A 847 -27.29 5.97 29.50
CA ALA A 847 -27.35 5.67 28.06
C ALA A 847 -26.14 4.87 27.58
N TYR A 848 -24.95 5.20 28.03
CA TYR A 848 -23.72 4.44 27.72
C TYR A 848 -23.76 3.02 28.28
N ASP A 849 -24.12 2.90 29.56
CA ASP A 849 -24.22 1.58 30.23
C ASP A 849 -25.25 0.67 29.56
N ALA A 850 -26.40 1.23 29.16
CA ALA A 850 -27.45 0.51 28.46
C ALA A 850 -26.94 0.04 27.05
N TYR A 851 -26.24 0.91 26.33
CA TYR A 851 -25.65 0.57 25.03
C TYR A 851 -24.60 -0.56 25.14
N MET A 852 -23.68 -0.47 26.09
CA MET A 852 -22.64 -1.49 26.28
C MET A 852 -23.24 -2.83 26.76
N ALA A 853 -24.25 -2.79 27.62
CA ALA A 853 -24.97 -3.99 28.06
C ALA A 853 -25.69 -4.67 26.89
N ASP A 854 -26.32 -3.91 26.01
CA ASP A 854 -27.01 -4.39 24.81
C ASP A 854 -26.02 -5.03 23.82
N VAL A 855 -24.87 -4.40 23.55
CA VAL A 855 -23.80 -4.94 22.69
C VAL A 855 -23.25 -6.26 23.25
N ARG A 856 -22.98 -6.33 24.54
CA ARG A 856 -22.52 -7.56 25.22
C ARG A 856 -23.58 -8.68 25.20
N CYS A 857 -24.85 -8.35 25.36
CA CYS A 857 -25.93 -9.30 25.22
C CYS A 857 -25.98 -9.89 23.80
N ALA A 858 -25.97 -9.03 22.78
CA ALA A 858 -25.96 -9.46 21.39
C ALA A 858 -24.72 -10.32 21.04
N GLY A 859 -23.54 -10.01 21.61
CA GLY A 859 -22.32 -10.81 21.44
C GLY A 859 -22.48 -12.23 22.03
N ARG A 860 -23.00 -12.36 23.23
CA ARG A 860 -23.29 -13.66 23.86
C ARG A 860 -24.33 -14.47 23.07
N GLU A 861 -25.39 -13.83 22.58
CA GLU A 861 -26.39 -14.45 21.74
C GLU A 861 -25.79 -14.96 20.42
N ALA A 862 -24.90 -14.19 19.80
CA ALA A 862 -24.20 -14.58 18.57
C ALA A 862 -23.29 -15.81 18.79
N VAL A 863 -22.56 -15.85 19.90
CA VAL A 863 -21.73 -17.01 20.26
C VAL A 863 -22.59 -18.25 20.54
N ALA A 864 -23.69 -18.10 21.29
CA ALA A 864 -24.61 -19.18 21.58
C ALA A 864 -25.28 -19.71 20.30
N TRP A 865 -25.68 -18.81 19.40
CA TRP A 865 -26.25 -19.17 18.09
C TRP A 865 -25.23 -19.99 17.26
N ALA A 866 -23.98 -19.53 17.20
CA ALA A 866 -22.92 -20.23 16.45
C ALA A 866 -22.70 -21.67 16.98
N ALA A 867 -22.70 -21.84 18.30
CA ALA A 867 -22.58 -23.16 18.93
C ALA A 867 -23.75 -24.08 18.58
N GLN A 868 -25.00 -23.56 18.54
CA GLN A 868 -26.21 -24.32 18.18
C GLN A 868 -26.25 -24.77 16.72
N HIS A 869 -25.62 -23.98 15.83
CA HIS A 869 -25.66 -24.21 14.38
C HIS A 869 -24.35 -24.77 13.82
N ASP A 870 -23.47 -25.28 14.70
CA ASP A 870 -22.16 -25.82 14.34
C ASP A 870 -21.31 -24.84 13.48
N CYS A 871 -21.45 -23.53 13.74
CA CYS A 871 -20.78 -22.46 13.02
C CYS A 871 -19.51 -22.02 13.78
N ARG A 872 -18.49 -21.58 13.03
CA ARG A 872 -17.30 -20.95 13.62
C ARG A 872 -17.59 -19.50 13.98
N VAL A 873 -17.02 -19.07 15.08
CA VAL A 873 -17.05 -17.65 15.50
C VAL A 873 -15.75 -16.98 15.07
N MET A 874 -15.85 -15.79 14.49
CA MET A 874 -14.72 -14.89 14.25
C MET A 874 -14.84 -13.68 15.17
N ILE A 875 -13.86 -13.51 16.04
CA ILE A 875 -13.67 -12.26 16.76
C ILE A 875 -12.93 -11.32 15.82
N LEU A 876 -13.65 -10.36 15.23
CA LEU A 876 -13.05 -9.29 14.44
C LEU A 876 -12.55 -8.20 15.41
N ALA A 877 -11.35 -8.43 15.93
CA ALA A 877 -10.78 -7.69 17.03
C ALA A 877 -10.13 -6.39 16.54
N GLY A 878 -10.54 -5.28 17.12
CA GLY A 878 -10.05 -3.97 16.69
C GLY A 878 -10.27 -2.89 17.75
N ARG A 879 -10.87 -1.79 17.30
CA ARG A 879 -11.24 -0.65 18.13
C ARG A 879 -12.65 -0.22 17.77
N PRO A 880 -13.37 0.51 18.62
CA PRO A 880 -14.76 0.90 18.35
C PRO A 880 -15.00 1.55 16.99
N TYR A 881 -14.07 2.33 16.48
CA TYR A 881 -14.18 2.99 15.18
C TYR A 881 -13.89 2.08 13.98
N HIS A 882 -13.44 0.84 14.17
CA HIS A 882 -13.26 -0.13 13.07
C HIS A 882 -14.60 -0.67 12.53
N ILE A 883 -15.70 -0.41 13.24
CA ILE A 883 -17.05 -0.70 12.70
C ILE A 883 -17.45 0.27 11.57
N ASP A 884 -16.77 1.41 11.42
CA ASP A 884 -17.06 2.38 10.36
C ASP A 884 -16.97 1.73 8.96
N PRO A 885 -17.92 1.99 8.05
CA PRO A 885 -17.94 1.35 6.74
C PRO A 885 -16.72 1.67 5.86
N GLU A 886 -16.17 2.87 5.97
CA GLU A 886 -14.98 3.28 5.21
C GLU A 886 -13.69 2.74 5.83
N ILE A 887 -13.59 2.73 7.16
CA ILE A 887 -12.42 2.21 7.89
C ILE A 887 -12.39 0.68 7.85
N GLY A 888 -13.54 0.03 8.08
CA GLY A 888 -13.68 -1.43 8.14
C GLY A 888 -13.72 -2.11 6.77
N HIS A 889 -13.89 -1.35 5.68
CA HIS A 889 -13.88 -1.81 4.27
C HIS A 889 -14.79 -3.01 3.97
N GLY A 890 -15.75 -3.35 4.85
CA GLY A 890 -16.66 -4.50 4.67
C GLY A 890 -16.03 -5.87 4.98
N ILE A 891 -14.94 -5.90 5.75
CA ILE A 891 -14.26 -7.15 6.18
C ILE A 891 -15.21 -8.03 6.98
N ASP A 892 -16.06 -7.46 7.82
CA ASP A 892 -17.11 -8.16 8.57
C ASP A 892 -18.07 -8.93 7.66
N ARG A 893 -18.51 -8.34 6.57
CA ARG A 893 -19.41 -8.99 5.60
C ARG A 893 -18.71 -10.07 4.80
N LEU A 894 -17.41 -9.88 4.53
CA LEU A 894 -16.60 -10.91 3.89
C LEU A 894 -16.46 -12.14 4.81
N ALA A 895 -16.21 -11.94 6.11
CA ALA A 895 -16.16 -13.02 7.09
C ALA A 895 -17.48 -13.79 7.18
N VAL A 896 -18.62 -13.10 7.20
CA VAL A 896 -19.96 -13.72 7.15
C VAL A 896 -20.12 -14.59 5.90
N ARG A 897 -19.72 -14.12 4.70
CA ARG A 897 -19.76 -14.90 3.46
C ARG A 897 -18.91 -16.15 3.49
N LEU A 898 -17.82 -16.14 4.24
CA LEU A 898 -16.96 -17.31 4.46
C LEU A 898 -17.50 -18.27 5.54
N GLY A 899 -18.70 -18.02 6.07
CA GLY A 899 -19.38 -18.91 7.01
C GLY A 899 -19.08 -18.63 8.48
N PHE A 900 -18.53 -17.46 8.84
CA PHE A 900 -18.27 -17.11 10.23
C PHE A 900 -19.42 -16.28 10.82
N ALA A 901 -19.79 -16.59 12.07
CA ALA A 901 -20.52 -15.66 12.93
C ALA A 901 -19.51 -14.61 13.45
N VAL A 902 -19.79 -13.32 13.24
CA VAL A 902 -18.85 -12.24 13.54
C VAL A 902 -19.22 -11.55 14.84
N VAL A 903 -18.28 -11.51 15.78
CA VAL A 903 -18.36 -10.74 17.04
C VAL A 903 -17.21 -9.74 17.12
N THR A 904 -17.35 -8.71 17.97
CA THR A 904 -16.30 -7.71 18.23
C THR A 904 -15.69 -7.90 19.62
N GLU A 905 -14.48 -7.39 19.86
CA GLU A 905 -13.77 -7.54 21.14
C GLU A 905 -14.57 -6.99 22.32
N ASP A 906 -15.30 -5.90 22.15
CA ASP A 906 -16.13 -5.27 23.21
C ASP A 906 -17.45 -6.01 23.45
N SER A 907 -17.95 -6.76 22.46
CA SER A 907 -19.18 -7.54 22.60
C SER A 907 -19.01 -8.83 23.41
N ILE A 908 -17.75 -9.23 23.67
CA ILE A 908 -17.39 -10.41 24.45
C ILE A 908 -16.42 -10.08 25.60
N SER A 909 -16.18 -8.80 25.87
CA SER A 909 -15.18 -8.35 26.85
C SER A 909 -15.45 -8.82 28.29
N ASP A 910 -16.71 -9.17 28.60
CA ASP A 910 -17.11 -9.70 29.87
C ASP A 910 -16.97 -11.24 30.00
N LEU A 911 -16.58 -11.94 28.91
CA LEU A 911 -16.46 -13.39 28.90
C LEU A 911 -15.05 -13.89 29.22
N ALA A 912 -14.05 -13.03 29.21
CA ALA A 912 -12.68 -13.38 29.55
C ALA A 912 -11.91 -12.17 30.12
N GLN A 913 -10.83 -12.48 30.85
CA GLN A 913 -9.89 -11.48 31.35
C GLN A 913 -8.61 -11.49 30.49
N PRO A 914 -7.84 -10.39 30.41
CA PRO A 914 -6.59 -10.32 29.66
C PRO A 914 -5.53 -11.36 30.06
N GLY A 915 -5.59 -11.89 31.30
CA GLY A 915 -4.58 -12.79 31.84
C GLY A 915 -3.25 -12.06 32.10
N ASP A 916 -2.19 -12.85 32.30
CA ASP A 916 -0.83 -12.33 32.45
C ASP A 916 -0.29 -12.00 31.05
N VAL A 917 0.06 -10.73 30.82
CA VAL A 917 0.64 -10.23 29.58
C VAL A 917 2.07 -9.74 29.85
N HIS A 918 2.95 -9.88 28.85
CA HIS A 918 4.38 -9.52 28.95
C HIS A 918 4.61 -8.02 28.82
N VAL A 919 3.58 -7.26 28.47
CA VAL A 919 3.63 -5.81 28.26
C VAL A 919 2.82 -5.06 29.32
N LEU A 920 3.12 -3.78 29.50
CA LEU A 920 2.32 -2.94 30.41
C LEU A 920 0.90 -2.76 29.85
N ASN A 921 -0.08 -3.39 30.50
CA ASN A 921 -1.49 -3.30 30.11
C ASN A 921 -2.13 -2.02 30.67
N GLN A 922 -2.09 -0.93 29.92
CA GLN A 922 -2.53 0.40 30.35
C GLN A 922 -3.52 1.11 29.41
N TRP A 923 -3.94 0.43 28.33
CA TRP A 923 -4.78 1.03 27.28
C TRP A 923 -6.12 0.28 27.23
N THR A 924 -7.23 0.95 27.42
CA THR A 924 -8.57 0.31 27.50
C THR A 924 -8.86 -0.57 26.29
N TYR A 925 -8.74 -0.04 25.08
CA TYR A 925 -9.05 -0.82 23.88
C TYR A 925 -8.12 -2.01 23.66
N HIS A 926 -6.85 -1.91 24.06
CA HIS A 926 -5.88 -2.98 23.89
C HIS A 926 -6.05 -4.07 24.96
N ALA A 927 -6.46 -3.71 26.17
CA ALA A 927 -6.82 -4.69 27.20
C ALA A 927 -7.96 -5.61 26.74
N ARG A 928 -8.94 -5.07 26.02
CA ARG A 928 -10.03 -5.86 25.39
C ARG A 928 -9.48 -6.85 24.35
N LEU A 929 -8.43 -6.46 23.56
CA LEU A 929 -7.80 -7.35 22.59
C LEU A 929 -7.11 -8.53 23.25
N TYR A 930 -6.44 -8.32 24.38
CA TYR A 930 -5.83 -9.40 25.16
C TYR A 930 -6.88 -10.34 25.74
N ALA A 931 -7.98 -9.79 26.31
CA ALA A 931 -9.10 -10.60 26.78
C ALA A 931 -9.74 -11.42 25.66
N ALA A 932 -9.95 -10.83 24.49
CA ALA A 932 -10.47 -11.52 23.31
C ALA A 932 -9.52 -12.64 22.82
N ALA A 933 -8.19 -12.43 22.90
CA ALA A 933 -7.20 -13.45 22.56
C ALA A 933 -7.26 -14.63 23.55
N GLN A 934 -7.37 -14.37 24.85
CA GLN A 934 -7.57 -15.41 25.86
C GLN A 934 -8.87 -16.19 25.65
N TYR A 935 -9.95 -15.47 25.30
CA TYR A 935 -11.21 -16.12 24.97
C TYR A 935 -11.06 -17.07 23.76
N ALA A 936 -10.45 -16.59 22.65
CA ALA A 936 -10.23 -17.42 21.47
C ALA A 936 -9.30 -18.61 21.74
N ALA A 937 -8.27 -18.43 22.58
CA ALA A 937 -7.37 -19.51 23.01
C ALA A 937 -8.11 -20.63 23.73
N ALA A 938 -9.09 -20.30 24.58
CA ALA A 938 -9.86 -21.26 25.37
C ALA A 938 -11.01 -21.95 24.60
N HIS A 939 -11.46 -21.37 23.45
CA HIS A 939 -12.64 -21.87 22.73
C HIS A 939 -12.26 -22.40 21.33
N PRO A 940 -12.31 -23.72 21.09
CA PRO A 940 -11.73 -24.35 19.88
C PRO A 940 -12.31 -23.89 18.55
N ARG A 941 -13.56 -23.49 18.46
CA ARG A 941 -14.21 -23.02 17.21
C ARG A 941 -14.33 -21.50 17.12
N THR A 942 -13.53 -20.80 17.92
CA THR A 942 -13.47 -19.34 17.90
C THR A 942 -12.10 -18.89 17.39
N GLU A 943 -12.07 -18.09 16.33
CA GLU A 943 -10.85 -17.57 15.73
C GLU A 943 -10.76 -16.05 15.96
N LEU A 944 -9.56 -15.55 16.21
CA LEU A 944 -9.33 -14.12 16.33
C LEU A 944 -8.63 -13.59 15.09
N VAL A 945 -9.23 -12.57 14.47
CA VAL A 945 -8.65 -11.80 13.37
C VAL A 945 -8.49 -10.36 13.84
N GLN A 946 -7.24 -9.94 13.97
CA GLN A 946 -6.93 -8.59 14.47
C GLN A 946 -6.86 -7.58 13.35
N LEU A 947 -7.66 -6.50 13.46
CA LEU A 947 -7.58 -5.32 12.61
C LEU A 947 -6.55 -4.35 13.18
N VAL A 948 -5.57 -3.96 12.36
CA VAL A 948 -4.49 -3.06 12.77
C VAL A 948 -4.42 -1.87 11.81
N SER A 949 -4.27 -0.67 12.35
CA SER A 949 -4.10 0.53 11.55
C SER A 949 -2.65 0.72 11.15
N PHE A 950 -2.41 1.03 9.88
CA PHE A 950 -1.07 1.38 9.42
C PHE A 950 -0.52 2.59 10.18
N GLY A 951 0.75 2.54 10.57
CA GLY A 951 1.40 3.62 11.32
C GLY A 951 1.04 3.69 12.81
N CYS A 952 0.20 2.79 13.32
CA CYS A 952 -0.13 2.77 14.75
C CYS A 952 0.98 2.13 15.59
N GLY A 953 1.72 2.94 16.36
CA GLY A 953 2.80 2.47 17.23
C GLY A 953 2.32 1.54 18.35
N ILE A 954 1.09 1.71 18.84
CA ILE A 954 0.53 0.85 19.89
C ILE A 954 0.19 -0.53 19.32
N ASP A 955 -0.30 -0.61 18.07
CA ASP A 955 -0.55 -1.89 17.41
C ASP A 955 0.74 -2.71 17.24
N ALA A 956 1.86 -2.06 17.04
CA ALA A 956 3.16 -2.76 16.94
C ALA A 956 3.48 -3.59 18.18
N ILE A 957 3.05 -3.15 19.37
CA ILE A 957 3.21 -3.88 20.63
C ILE A 957 2.08 -4.89 20.80
N THR A 958 0.84 -4.47 20.58
CA THR A 958 -0.35 -5.28 20.84
C THR A 958 -0.43 -6.52 19.95
N THR A 959 0.01 -6.42 18.68
CA THR A 959 0.01 -7.56 17.76
C THR A 959 0.94 -8.67 18.21
N ASP A 960 2.10 -8.33 18.75
CA ASP A 960 3.07 -9.32 19.22
C ASP A 960 2.54 -10.04 20.48
N GLU A 961 1.87 -9.31 21.38
CA GLU A 961 1.29 -9.92 22.59
C GLU A 961 0.08 -10.80 22.26
N VAL A 962 -0.85 -10.32 21.41
CA VAL A 962 -2.01 -11.14 20.96
C VAL A 962 -1.53 -12.41 20.25
N ARG A 963 -0.49 -12.30 19.40
CA ARG A 963 0.12 -13.46 18.75
C ARG A 963 0.69 -14.44 19.79
N SER A 964 1.45 -13.94 20.75
CA SER A 964 2.04 -14.77 21.83
C SER A 964 0.99 -15.55 22.59
N ILE A 965 -0.13 -14.90 22.96
CA ILE A 965 -1.26 -15.55 23.63
C ILE A 965 -1.83 -16.69 22.76
N LEU A 966 -2.11 -16.44 21.49
CA LEU A 966 -2.72 -17.44 20.61
C LEU A 966 -1.77 -18.60 20.28
N GLU A 967 -0.53 -18.30 19.89
CA GLU A 967 0.46 -19.30 19.48
C GLU A 967 0.87 -20.20 20.66
N SER A 968 0.97 -19.68 21.89
CA SER A 968 1.23 -20.49 23.10
C SER A 968 0.16 -21.54 23.37
N HIS A 969 -1.07 -21.34 22.87
CA HIS A 969 -2.18 -22.26 22.94
C HIS A 969 -2.39 -23.08 21.65
N GLY A 970 -1.43 -23.01 20.70
CA GLY A 970 -1.51 -23.71 19.42
C GLY A 970 -2.61 -23.20 18.49
N ARG A 971 -3.00 -21.93 18.64
CA ARG A 971 -4.00 -21.25 17.79
C ARG A 971 -3.32 -20.44 16.69
N LEU A 972 -3.99 -20.29 15.55
CA LEU A 972 -3.49 -19.45 14.46
C LEU A 972 -3.71 -17.97 14.80
N TYR A 973 -2.71 -17.16 14.53
CA TYR A 973 -2.83 -15.70 14.59
C TYR A 973 -3.01 -15.11 13.18
N THR A 974 -4.07 -14.34 12.99
CA THR A 974 -4.35 -13.66 11.73
C THR A 974 -4.47 -12.16 11.94
N GLN A 975 -3.67 -11.40 11.18
CA GLN A 975 -3.65 -9.94 11.21
C GLN A 975 -4.09 -9.38 9.85
N ILE A 976 -4.99 -8.41 9.87
CA ILE A 976 -5.40 -7.64 8.69
C ILE A 976 -5.03 -6.18 8.90
N LYS A 977 -4.21 -5.64 8.01
CA LYS A 977 -3.87 -4.21 8.01
C LYS A 977 -4.98 -3.44 7.31
N ILE A 978 -5.46 -2.39 7.97
CA ILE A 978 -6.41 -1.42 7.42
C ILE A 978 -5.74 -0.07 7.26
N ASP A 979 -6.04 0.57 6.14
CA ASP A 979 -5.48 1.84 5.75
C ASP A 979 -6.50 2.63 4.91
N GLU A 980 -6.13 3.77 4.33
CA GLU A 980 -6.93 4.56 3.39
C GLU A 980 -7.48 3.72 2.24
N ILE A 981 -6.73 2.71 1.86
CA ILE A 981 -7.10 1.74 0.83
C ILE A 981 -6.82 0.35 1.37
N THR A 982 -7.84 -0.48 1.36
CA THR A 982 -7.69 -1.89 1.71
C THR A 982 -8.08 -2.74 0.50
N ASN A 983 -7.17 -3.60 0.09
CA ASN A 983 -7.42 -4.57 -0.96
C ASN A 983 -8.22 -5.75 -0.38
N LEU A 984 -9.52 -5.78 -0.63
CA LEU A 984 -10.37 -6.89 -0.17
C LEU A 984 -9.98 -8.23 -0.79
N GLY A 985 -9.33 -8.25 -1.95
CA GLY A 985 -8.79 -9.49 -2.53
C GLY A 985 -7.74 -10.12 -1.63
N ALA A 986 -6.77 -9.35 -1.15
CA ALA A 986 -5.75 -9.81 -0.21
C ALA A 986 -6.37 -10.26 1.13
N VAL A 987 -7.36 -9.51 1.63
CA VAL A 987 -8.11 -9.88 2.84
C VAL A 987 -8.84 -11.21 2.64
N ASN A 988 -9.49 -11.41 1.50
CA ASN A 988 -10.17 -12.64 1.15
C ASN A 988 -9.21 -13.83 1.13
N ILE A 989 -8.05 -13.68 0.51
CA ILE A 989 -6.99 -14.71 0.48
C ILE A 989 -6.57 -15.07 1.90
N ARG A 990 -6.35 -14.09 2.77
CA ARG A 990 -5.96 -14.33 4.17
C ARG A 990 -7.03 -15.09 4.95
N LEU A 991 -8.29 -14.68 4.84
CA LEU A 991 -9.38 -15.35 5.55
C LEU A 991 -9.65 -16.76 5.02
N ARG A 992 -9.55 -16.97 3.69
CA ARG A 992 -9.62 -18.31 3.08
C ARG A 992 -8.42 -19.18 3.44
N SER A 993 -7.22 -18.61 3.54
CA SER A 993 -6.02 -19.34 4.02
C SER A 993 -6.19 -19.78 5.47
N LEU A 994 -6.74 -18.92 6.33
CA LEU A 994 -7.09 -19.29 7.71
C LEU A 994 -8.09 -20.46 7.71
N LEU A 995 -9.18 -20.35 6.94
CA LEU A 995 -10.21 -21.39 6.87
C LEU A 995 -9.63 -22.71 6.38
N GLY A 996 -8.86 -22.72 5.29
CA GLY A 996 -8.22 -23.93 4.75
C GLY A 996 -7.22 -24.57 5.71
N ALA A 997 -6.47 -23.78 6.47
CA ALA A 997 -5.57 -24.29 7.53
C ALA A 997 -6.35 -24.92 8.68
N LEU A 998 -7.49 -24.35 9.06
CA LEU A 998 -8.37 -24.89 10.11
C LEU A 998 -9.03 -26.21 9.68
N GLU A 999 -9.57 -26.28 8.47
CA GLU A 999 -10.19 -27.49 7.90
C GLU A 999 -9.18 -28.64 7.83
N LYS A 1000 -7.96 -28.38 7.37
CA LYS A 1000 -6.90 -29.38 7.31
C LYS A 1000 -6.49 -29.87 8.71
N LYS A 1001 -6.41 -28.96 9.69
CA LYS A 1001 -6.09 -29.29 11.08
C LYS A 1001 -7.17 -30.18 11.72
N GLU A 1002 -8.44 -29.97 11.40
CA GLU A 1002 -9.56 -30.80 11.84
C GLU A 1002 -9.51 -32.18 11.16
N ALA A 1003 -9.37 -32.25 9.85
CA ALA A 1003 -9.26 -33.50 9.10
C ALA A 1003 -8.07 -34.38 9.58
N ASN A 1004 -6.97 -33.75 9.98
CA ASN A 1004 -5.83 -34.49 10.55
C ASN A 1004 -6.11 -35.02 11.99
N LYS A 1005 -6.91 -34.30 12.80
CA LYS A 1005 -7.33 -34.76 14.12
C LYS A 1005 -8.30 -35.94 14.06
N GLU A 1006 -9.15 -36.01 13.04
CA GLU A 1006 -10.09 -37.11 12.82
C GLU A 1006 -9.39 -38.40 12.34
N LYS A 1007 -8.18 -38.27 11.76
CA LYS A 1007 -7.36 -39.41 11.29
C LYS A 1007 -6.45 -39.99 12.37
N LEU A 1008 -6.21 -39.27 13.47
CA LEU A 1008 -5.46 -39.70 14.65
C LEU A 1008 -6.43 -40.30 15.72
#